data_69c891b8dbbe51d1334538d9abd88fa1
#
_entry.id   69c891b8dbbe51d1334538d9abd88fa1
#
_cell.length_a   1.000
_cell.length_b   1.000
_cell.length_c   1.000
_cell.angle_alpha   90.00
_cell.angle_beta   90.00
_cell.angle_gamma   90.00
#
_symmetry.space_group_name_H-M   'P 1'
#
loop_
_entity.id
_entity.type
_entity.pdbx_description
1 polymer ?
#
loop_
_entity_poly.entity_id
_entity_poly.type
_entity_poly.pdbx_seq_one_letter_code
_entity_poly.pdbx_strand_id
1 'polypeptide(L)'
;KNTDAPIGELVRNETAVLLRNAFIDTALGSGLAIPAELKTTGDPLTYIAQARGPAMAAFRRHIALSGGNIISYIPNNAYLVRVDAAGAARLANWHGTQSVLPFEPYYKLEMKLLKMAVTGQALPDGALLNVVLFPDSEPAAARRLAKLGVEVLAQDRTPFGVKLVARVPGDKLAALARLSEVQGLERHRPRRLANDLTRPRLGVEVFKAETDSDGNVTNVIQEDYLGLTGRNIYLNVNDSGVDDSHAAFGNRLKGPGAGQDSDGHGTFVAGIIAGDGSASDTIKTNPPPGSFKDPDFKGMAPKARLHVLKADDGKVNNHVSDSWLQTESATYHYDQKLKKYALISNNSWEYEEENDYTWAAASYDAATRDALPEQPGDQQVIYVFPAGNSGAGTDNGLNASPNTITAPGTAKNVITVGAIESGRGIIAESYTYETNTVTETDEDGNEVEKEVVTTITNTPFAGMSDSNNEVAAFSSRGNVGIGIEGQYGRFKPDLVAPGTFIISTRSSDWKNTITSTNAQDDADALEDLNDELGDQYRYESGTSVAAPAISGMLALMQEFYTKLGKRTNSPALMKALLINSAQSVDARYNNNVRGTVNHQGWGLPNLQRAAPALADENPSDENTWPMRFIDQSLTNALATGESRSWEITLGSNALHYPIRFTLAWTDPPGNPNAAVKLVN
;
A
#
# COMPACT_ATOMS: atom_id res chain seq x y z
N LYS A 1 2.26 20.73 -22.33
CA LYS A 1 3.36 21.65 -22.02
C LYS A 1 3.21 22.92 -22.84
N ASN A 2 3.69 24.05 -22.34
CA ASN A 2 3.84 25.30 -23.11
C ASN A 2 5.29 25.47 -23.68
N THR A 3 6.09 24.44 -23.60
CA THR A 3 7.51 24.40 -24.01
C THR A 3 7.86 23.04 -24.59
N ASP A 4 8.88 23.00 -25.45
CA ASP A 4 9.43 21.74 -25.98
C ASP A 4 10.48 21.11 -25.05
N ALA A 5 10.88 21.80 -23.98
CA ALA A 5 11.84 21.29 -23.01
C ALA A 5 11.42 19.92 -22.46
N PRO A 6 12.35 18.97 -22.28
CA PRO A 6 12.07 17.67 -21.68
C PRO A 6 11.66 17.84 -20.20
N ILE A 7 10.82 16.91 -19.70
CA ILE A 7 10.31 16.97 -18.31
C ILE A 7 11.47 17.02 -17.29
N GLY A 8 12.54 16.27 -17.53
CA GLY A 8 13.70 16.25 -16.64
C GLY A 8 14.44 17.59 -16.50
N GLU A 9 14.32 18.48 -17.50
CA GLU A 9 14.81 19.87 -17.40
C GLU A 9 13.81 20.76 -16.67
N LEU A 10 12.51 20.61 -16.96
CA LEU A 10 11.45 21.38 -16.31
C LEU A 10 11.39 21.14 -14.81
N VAL A 11 11.62 19.90 -14.35
CA VAL A 11 11.67 19.58 -12.91
C VAL A 11 12.74 20.40 -12.17
N ARG A 12 13.83 20.77 -12.86
CA ARG A 12 14.93 21.57 -12.30
C ARG A 12 14.82 23.07 -12.62
N ASN A 13 13.82 23.45 -13.38
CA ASN A 13 13.62 24.84 -13.78
C ASN A 13 12.75 25.55 -12.73
N GLU A 14 13.31 26.49 -11.99
CA GLU A 14 12.63 27.25 -10.94
C GLU A 14 11.41 28.07 -11.43
N THR A 15 11.32 28.32 -12.74
CA THR A 15 10.18 29.02 -13.37
C THR A 15 9.11 28.07 -13.86
N ALA A 16 9.32 26.75 -13.80
CA ALA A 16 8.34 25.77 -14.26
C ALA A 16 7.35 25.38 -13.14
N VAL A 17 6.05 25.61 -13.36
CA VAL A 17 4.97 25.06 -12.53
C VAL A 17 4.65 23.64 -13.01
N LEU A 18 4.71 22.68 -12.09
CA LEU A 18 4.58 21.26 -12.38
C LEU A 18 3.27 20.73 -11.78
N LEU A 19 2.28 20.50 -12.64
CA LEU A 19 1.01 19.87 -12.29
C LEU A 19 0.94 18.45 -12.86
N ARG A 20 0.07 17.60 -12.32
CA ARG A 20 -0.15 16.20 -12.76
C ARG A 20 -0.35 16.09 -14.29
N ASN A 21 -1.06 17.04 -14.87
CA ASN A 21 -1.45 17.04 -16.28
C ASN A 21 -1.04 18.30 -17.06
N ALA A 22 -0.21 19.18 -16.47
CA ALA A 22 0.26 20.40 -17.10
C ALA A 22 1.66 20.80 -16.60
N PHE A 23 2.58 21.07 -17.53
CA PHE A 23 3.91 21.61 -17.25
C PHE A 23 4.01 22.98 -17.90
N ILE A 24 4.19 24.02 -17.08
CA ILE A 24 4.09 25.42 -17.53
C ILE A 24 5.36 26.16 -17.11
N ASP A 25 6.20 26.50 -18.07
CA ASP A 25 7.28 27.44 -17.83
C ASP A 25 6.71 28.87 -17.83
N THR A 26 6.69 29.48 -16.66
CA THR A 26 6.12 30.82 -16.44
C THR A 26 7.02 31.96 -16.92
N ALA A 27 8.27 31.67 -17.29
CA ALA A 27 9.16 32.62 -17.95
C ALA A 27 8.78 32.83 -19.43
N LEU A 28 8.07 31.85 -20.04
CA LEU A 28 7.55 31.96 -21.40
C LEU A 28 6.20 32.64 -21.36
N GLY A 29 6.02 33.72 -22.09
CA GLY A 29 4.76 34.48 -22.13
C GLY A 29 3.56 33.74 -22.73
N SER A 30 3.75 32.55 -23.29
CA SER A 30 2.69 31.71 -23.89
C SER A 30 2.06 30.80 -22.83
N GLY A 31 0.74 30.90 -22.63
CA GLY A 31 -0.01 29.96 -21.79
C GLY A 31 -0.17 28.58 -22.42
N LEU A 32 -0.67 27.63 -21.62
CA LEU A 32 -1.04 26.30 -22.11
C LEU A 32 -2.29 26.37 -23.01
N ALA A 33 -2.32 25.60 -24.10
CA ALA A 33 -3.51 25.46 -24.94
C ALA A 33 -4.54 24.56 -24.23
N ILE A 34 -5.52 25.18 -23.56
CA ILE A 34 -6.59 24.48 -22.84
C ILE A 34 -7.89 24.62 -23.64
N PRO A 35 -8.66 23.54 -23.85
CA PRO A 35 -10.00 23.61 -24.45
C PRO A 35 -10.93 24.58 -23.70
N ALA A 36 -11.79 25.28 -24.42
CA ALA A 36 -12.67 26.31 -23.86
C ALA A 36 -13.57 25.76 -22.73
N GLU A 37 -14.01 24.52 -22.88
CA GLU A 37 -14.84 23.79 -21.91
C GLU A 37 -14.13 23.53 -20.56
N LEU A 38 -12.81 23.54 -20.56
CA LEU A 38 -11.95 23.28 -19.40
C LEU A 38 -11.18 24.52 -18.94
N LYS A 39 -11.60 25.71 -19.42
CA LYS A 39 -11.15 27.00 -18.92
C LYS A 39 -12.14 27.60 -17.93
N THR A 40 -11.61 28.36 -17.00
CA THR A 40 -12.40 29.16 -16.06
C THR A 40 -13.13 30.28 -16.77
N THR A 41 -14.39 30.50 -16.38
CA THR A 41 -15.17 31.66 -16.80
C THR A 41 -15.44 32.53 -15.56
N GLY A 42 -14.93 33.75 -15.55
CA GLY A 42 -15.03 34.66 -14.40
C GLY A 42 -13.87 34.50 -13.40
N ASP A 43 -14.12 34.83 -12.13
CA ASP A 43 -13.10 34.68 -11.06
C ASP A 43 -13.00 33.20 -10.64
N PRO A 44 -11.81 32.56 -10.80
CA PRO A 44 -11.62 31.16 -10.39
C PRO A 44 -11.63 30.98 -8.87
N LEU A 45 -11.47 32.07 -8.08
CA LEU A 45 -11.28 32.04 -6.62
C LEU A 45 -10.11 31.19 -6.15
N THR A 46 -9.35 30.61 -7.07
CA THR A 46 -8.18 29.77 -6.78
C THR A 46 -7.13 29.98 -7.86
N TYR A 47 -5.90 30.23 -7.42
CA TYR A 47 -4.78 30.56 -8.29
C TYR A 47 -3.53 29.76 -7.91
N ILE A 48 -2.63 29.57 -8.87
CA ILE A 48 -1.27 29.10 -8.63
C ILE A 48 -0.38 30.34 -8.54
N ALA A 49 0.15 30.61 -7.37
CA ALA A 49 1.08 31.71 -7.12
C ALA A 49 2.50 31.16 -6.99
N GLN A 50 3.40 31.60 -7.86
CA GLN A 50 4.81 31.19 -7.89
C GLN A 50 5.71 32.33 -7.40
N ALA A 51 6.61 32.02 -6.47
CA ALA A 51 7.61 32.95 -5.99
C ALA A 51 8.78 33.06 -6.99
N ARG A 52 9.45 34.20 -6.99
CA ARG A 52 10.69 34.42 -7.71
C ARG A 52 11.88 33.95 -6.85
N GLY A 53 12.34 32.73 -7.10
CA GLY A 53 13.32 32.03 -6.28
C GLY A 53 12.66 31.28 -5.10
N PRO A 54 13.44 30.77 -4.14
CA PRO A 54 12.93 29.92 -3.06
C PRO A 54 11.71 30.51 -2.35
N ALA A 55 10.66 29.71 -2.15
CA ALA A 55 9.39 30.12 -1.55
C ALA A 55 9.57 30.45 -0.04
N MET A 56 10.06 31.65 0.24
CA MET A 56 10.42 32.10 1.57
C MET A 56 9.19 32.47 2.42
N ALA A 57 9.39 32.57 3.73
CA ALA A 57 8.39 33.06 4.68
C ALA A 57 7.77 34.42 4.27
N ALA A 58 8.56 35.28 3.60
CA ALA A 58 8.10 36.55 3.06
C ALA A 58 7.00 36.38 1.99
N PHE A 59 7.14 35.40 1.08
CA PHE A 59 6.12 35.16 0.06
C PHE A 59 4.82 34.62 0.67
N ARG A 60 4.91 33.67 1.61
CA ARG A 60 3.74 33.15 2.33
C ARG A 60 3.02 34.25 3.12
N ARG A 61 3.78 35.13 3.78
CA ARG A 61 3.22 36.30 4.48
C ARG A 61 2.52 37.23 3.49
N HIS A 62 3.08 37.43 2.29
CA HIS A 62 2.47 38.31 1.29
C HIS A 62 1.19 37.71 0.72
N ILE A 63 1.11 36.38 0.54
CA ILE A 63 -0.12 35.67 0.20
C ILE A 63 -1.21 35.99 1.25
N ALA A 64 -0.91 35.82 2.53
CA ALA A 64 -1.86 36.15 3.60
C ALA A 64 -2.29 37.64 3.62
N LEU A 65 -1.35 38.57 3.44
CA LEU A 65 -1.65 39.99 3.34
C LEU A 65 -2.51 40.38 2.13
N SER A 66 -2.46 39.55 1.07
CA SER A 66 -3.32 39.72 -0.10
C SER A 66 -4.71 39.09 0.08
N GLY A 67 -5.02 38.56 1.28
CA GLY A 67 -6.27 37.86 1.58
C GLY A 67 -6.32 36.44 1.09
N GLY A 68 -5.17 35.82 0.75
CA GLY A 68 -5.06 34.48 0.24
C GLY A 68 -4.83 33.44 1.34
N ASN A 69 -5.48 32.28 1.19
CA ASN A 69 -5.25 31.08 1.99
C ASN A 69 -4.47 30.06 1.16
N ILE A 70 -3.34 29.58 1.69
CA ILE A 70 -2.53 28.53 1.05
C ILE A 70 -3.24 27.19 1.26
N ILE A 71 -3.51 26.49 0.15
CA ILE A 71 -4.12 25.16 0.15
C ILE A 71 -3.02 24.08 0.15
N SER A 72 -2.04 24.21 -0.75
CA SER A 72 -0.94 23.26 -0.86
C SER A 72 0.27 23.87 -1.55
N TYR A 73 1.43 23.25 -1.34
CA TYR A 73 2.64 23.56 -2.09
C TYR A 73 2.61 22.87 -3.45
N ILE A 74 3.09 23.56 -4.46
CA ILE A 74 3.35 23.03 -5.81
C ILE A 74 4.86 23.17 -6.07
N PRO A 75 5.56 22.13 -6.55
CA PRO A 75 7.00 22.20 -6.79
C PRO A 75 7.46 23.40 -7.62
N ASN A 76 8.72 23.78 -7.45
CA ASN A 76 9.36 24.95 -8.03
C ASN A 76 8.77 26.27 -7.51
N ASN A 77 8.73 26.39 -6.18
CA ASN A 77 8.42 27.63 -5.45
C ASN A 77 6.99 28.15 -5.67
N ALA A 78 6.01 27.29 -5.95
CA ALA A 78 4.63 27.67 -6.17
C ALA A 78 3.69 27.19 -5.05
N TYR A 79 2.55 27.84 -4.91
CA TYR A 79 1.47 27.46 -4.01
C TYR A 79 0.13 27.49 -4.74
N LEU A 80 -0.74 26.52 -4.43
CA LEU A 80 -2.17 26.62 -4.72
C LEU A 80 -2.79 27.53 -3.64
N VAL A 81 -3.37 28.64 -4.08
CA VAL A 81 -3.86 29.70 -3.18
C VAL A 81 -5.32 29.98 -3.47
N ARG A 82 -6.14 29.98 -2.44
CA ARG A 82 -7.53 30.44 -2.55
C ARG A 82 -7.58 31.94 -2.23
N VAL A 83 -7.97 32.76 -3.20
CA VAL A 83 -7.96 34.21 -3.13
C VAL A 83 -8.88 34.78 -4.22
N ASP A 84 -9.51 35.93 -3.99
CA ASP A 84 -10.29 36.65 -5.01
C ASP A 84 -9.41 37.32 -6.09
N ALA A 85 -10.02 37.76 -7.16
CA ALA A 85 -9.32 38.40 -8.28
C ALA A 85 -8.52 39.65 -7.86
N ALA A 86 -9.02 40.43 -6.88
CA ALA A 86 -8.32 41.60 -6.37
C ALA A 86 -7.08 41.22 -5.58
N GLY A 87 -7.15 40.16 -4.77
CA GLY A 87 -6.01 39.59 -4.06
C GLY A 87 -4.98 38.97 -5.00
N ALA A 88 -5.44 38.26 -6.01
CA ALA A 88 -4.58 37.72 -7.06
C ALA A 88 -3.81 38.82 -7.80
N ALA A 89 -4.46 39.94 -8.09
CA ALA A 89 -3.81 41.10 -8.69
C ALA A 89 -2.76 41.72 -7.74
N ARG A 90 -3.04 41.81 -6.43
CA ARG A 90 -2.05 42.26 -5.43
C ARG A 90 -0.85 41.31 -5.38
N LEU A 91 -1.07 40.00 -5.43
CA LEU A 91 -0.01 38.99 -5.48
C LEU A 91 0.85 39.15 -6.75
N ALA A 92 0.22 39.30 -7.91
CA ALA A 92 0.93 39.43 -9.18
C ALA A 92 1.82 40.65 -9.26
N ASN A 93 1.43 41.74 -8.62
CA ASN A 93 2.16 43.03 -8.62
C ASN A 93 3.31 43.08 -7.60
N TRP A 94 3.49 42.09 -6.75
CA TRP A 94 4.60 42.06 -5.80
C TRP A 94 5.90 41.63 -6.46
N HIS A 95 6.99 42.35 -6.19
CA HIS A 95 8.29 42.10 -6.84
C HIS A 95 8.86 40.68 -6.62
N GLY A 96 8.47 40.01 -5.54
CA GLY A 96 8.86 38.64 -5.21
C GLY A 96 8.01 37.56 -5.89
N THR A 97 6.99 37.96 -6.67
CA THR A 97 6.15 37.02 -7.42
C THR A 97 6.72 36.78 -8.83
N GLN A 98 6.90 35.54 -9.21
CA GLN A 98 7.24 35.12 -10.56
C GLN A 98 6.01 35.11 -11.45
N SER A 99 4.93 34.47 -11.00
CA SER A 99 3.68 34.33 -11.76
C SER A 99 2.48 34.09 -10.85
N VAL A 100 1.29 34.50 -11.32
CA VAL A 100 -0.01 34.12 -10.73
C VAL A 100 -0.89 33.64 -11.88
N LEU A 101 -1.23 32.36 -11.87
CA LEU A 101 -2.02 31.70 -12.90
C LEU A 101 -3.37 31.24 -12.32
N PRO A 102 -4.49 31.34 -13.06
CA PRO A 102 -5.75 30.74 -12.65
C PRO A 102 -5.60 29.23 -12.51
N PHE A 103 -6.21 28.63 -11.48
CA PHE A 103 -6.28 27.18 -11.35
C PHE A 103 -7.43 26.66 -12.20
N GLU A 104 -7.12 26.30 -13.44
CA GLU A 104 -8.11 25.95 -14.46
C GLU A 104 -8.81 24.61 -14.16
N PRO A 105 -10.06 24.42 -14.61
CA PRO A 105 -10.76 23.13 -14.57
C PRO A 105 -9.96 21.97 -15.18
N TYR A 106 -9.17 22.24 -16.19
CA TYR A 106 -8.24 21.31 -16.83
C TYR A 106 -7.30 20.63 -15.83
N TYR A 107 -6.81 21.36 -14.81
CA TYR A 107 -5.84 20.85 -13.84
C TYR A 107 -6.46 19.95 -12.76
N LYS A 108 -7.78 19.97 -12.62
CA LYS A 108 -8.51 19.25 -11.56
C LYS A 108 -8.78 17.80 -11.89
N LEU A 109 -8.65 17.36 -13.15
CA LEU A 109 -9.05 16.05 -13.64
C LEU A 109 -7.88 15.05 -13.61
N GLU A 110 -8.10 13.81 -13.13
CA GLU A 110 -7.16 12.72 -13.38
C GLU A 110 -7.00 12.48 -14.89
N MET A 111 -5.89 11.86 -15.32
CA MET A 111 -5.53 11.74 -16.75
C MET A 111 -6.61 11.05 -17.62
N LYS A 112 -7.24 9.97 -17.12
CA LYS A 112 -8.29 9.27 -17.86
C LYS A 112 -9.55 10.14 -17.98
N LEU A 113 -9.96 10.82 -16.90
CA LEU A 113 -11.08 11.78 -16.94
C LEU A 113 -10.77 13.00 -17.82
N LEU A 114 -9.54 13.49 -17.77
CA LEU A 114 -9.09 14.58 -18.63
C LEU A 114 -9.20 14.22 -20.11
N LYS A 115 -8.73 13.02 -20.49
CA LYS A 115 -8.86 12.54 -21.87
C LYS A 115 -10.33 12.50 -22.31
N MET A 116 -11.23 11.98 -21.46
CA MET A 116 -12.66 11.94 -21.75
C MET A 116 -13.24 13.36 -21.92
N ALA A 117 -12.91 14.28 -21.01
CA ALA A 117 -13.38 15.66 -21.07
C ALA A 117 -12.89 16.41 -22.32
N VAL A 118 -11.62 16.22 -22.73
CA VAL A 118 -11.03 16.84 -23.94
C VAL A 118 -11.64 16.27 -25.22
N THR A 119 -11.95 14.98 -25.24
CA THR A 119 -12.56 14.33 -26.45
C THR A 119 -14.08 14.42 -26.48
N GLY A 120 -14.72 15.01 -25.46
CA GLY A 120 -16.18 15.06 -25.34
C GLY A 120 -16.84 13.71 -25.08
N GLN A 121 -16.06 12.72 -24.61
CA GLN A 121 -16.58 11.40 -24.26
C GLN A 121 -17.36 11.48 -22.94
N ALA A 122 -18.59 10.96 -22.94
CA ALA A 122 -19.40 10.86 -21.73
C ALA A 122 -18.82 9.84 -20.75
N LEU A 123 -19.06 10.05 -19.45
CA LEU A 123 -18.80 9.04 -18.43
C LEU A 123 -19.74 7.84 -18.65
N PRO A 124 -19.31 6.61 -18.30
CA PRO A 124 -20.20 5.45 -18.28
C PRO A 124 -21.43 5.68 -17.39
N ASP A 125 -22.54 5.03 -17.71
CA ASP A 125 -23.74 5.09 -16.89
C ASP A 125 -23.45 4.58 -15.47
N GLY A 126 -23.88 5.34 -14.46
CA GLY A 126 -23.63 5.01 -13.06
C GLY A 126 -22.22 5.27 -12.57
N ALA A 127 -21.36 5.93 -13.37
CA ALA A 127 -19.97 6.21 -12.98
C ALA A 127 -19.88 6.94 -11.64
N LEU A 128 -19.04 6.39 -10.77
CA LEU A 128 -18.70 6.98 -9.47
C LEU A 128 -17.39 7.75 -9.56
N LEU A 129 -17.38 8.97 -9.03
CA LEU A 129 -16.19 9.81 -8.93
C LEU A 129 -15.92 10.18 -7.47
N ASN A 130 -14.64 10.29 -7.13
CA ASN A 130 -14.18 11.01 -5.96
C ASN A 130 -14.08 12.50 -6.31
N VAL A 131 -14.85 13.33 -5.62
CA VAL A 131 -14.88 14.78 -5.80
C VAL A 131 -14.27 15.42 -4.57
N VAL A 132 -13.07 15.98 -4.70
CA VAL A 132 -12.40 16.67 -3.59
C VAL A 132 -12.76 18.16 -3.63
N LEU A 133 -13.24 18.66 -2.52
CA LEU A 133 -13.62 20.04 -2.35
C LEU A 133 -12.51 20.85 -1.67
N PHE A 134 -12.43 22.14 -1.96
CA PHE A 134 -11.60 23.04 -1.16
C PHE A 134 -12.13 23.15 0.28
N PRO A 135 -11.27 23.39 1.28
CA PRO A 135 -11.71 23.63 2.65
C PRO A 135 -12.82 24.68 2.72
N ASP A 136 -13.78 24.51 3.62
CA ASP A 136 -14.91 25.39 3.89
C ASP A 136 -15.85 25.65 2.68
N SER A 137 -15.83 24.73 1.68
CA SER A 137 -16.65 24.88 0.45
C SER A 137 -17.90 24.02 0.42
N GLU A 138 -18.10 23.12 1.38
CA GLU A 138 -19.14 22.08 1.37
C GLU A 138 -20.56 22.63 1.24
N PRO A 139 -20.98 23.69 1.98
CA PRO A 139 -22.35 24.22 1.88
C PRO A 139 -22.68 24.81 0.51
N ALA A 140 -21.69 25.40 -0.15
CA ALA A 140 -21.85 25.95 -1.51
C ALA A 140 -21.81 24.84 -2.56
N ALA A 141 -20.89 23.86 -2.39
CA ALA A 141 -20.76 22.71 -3.27
C ALA A 141 -22.03 21.88 -3.31
N ALA A 142 -22.64 21.54 -2.17
CA ALA A 142 -23.84 20.70 -2.10
C ALA A 142 -24.97 21.21 -3.00
N ARG A 143 -25.24 22.52 -2.96
CA ARG A 143 -26.28 23.16 -3.78
C ARG A 143 -25.96 23.13 -5.28
N ARG A 144 -24.67 23.27 -5.65
CA ARG A 144 -24.24 23.27 -7.05
C ARG A 144 -24.17 21.86 -7.62
N LEU A 145 -23.72 20.89 -6.83
CA LEU A 145 -23.72 19.47 -7.19
C LEU A 145 -25.13 18.96 -7.47
N ALA A 146 -26.09 19.28 -6.59
CA ALA A 146 -27.51 18.95 -6.79
C ALA A 146 -28.09 19.53 -8.10
N LYS A 147 -27.72 20.77 -8.46
CA LYS A 147 -28.14 21.38 -9.74
C LYS A 147 -27.57 20.70 -10.97
N LEU A 148 -26.42 20.04 -10.84
CA LEU A 148 -25.81 19.24 -11.91
C LEU A 148 -26.36 17.81 -11.94
N GLY A 149 -27.27 17.44 -11.04
CA GLY A 149 -27.79 16.08 -10.92
C GLY A 149 -26.79 15.09 -10.33
N VAL A 150 -25.78 15.58 -9.62
CA VAL A 150 -24.76 14.76 -8.94
C VAL A 150 -25.34 14.26 -7.62
N GLU A 151 -25.38 12.95 -7.46
CA GLU A 151 -25.81 12.26 -6.24
C GLU A 151 -24.60 11.97 -5.35
N VAL A 152 -24.57 12.55 -4.16
CA VAL A 152 -23.50 12.29 -3.17
C VAL A 152 -23.85 11.04 -2.37
N LEU A 153 -23.00 10.02 -2.42
CA LEU A 153 -23.20 8.72 -1.78
C LEU A 153 -22.47 8.62 -0.44
N ALA A 154 -21.27 9.20 -0.35
CA ALA A 154 -20.46 9.18 0.86
C ALA A 154 -19.59 10.43 0.96
N GLN A 155 -19.12 10.72 2.17
CA GLN A 155 -18.22 11.82 2.46
C GLN A 155 -17.06 11.33 3.34
N ASP A 156 -15.86 11.82 3.05
CA ASP A 156 -14.63 11.50 3.77
C ASP A 156 -13.73 12.74 3.85
N ARG A 157 -12.71 12.73 4.69
CA ARG A 157 -11.74 13.81 4.79
C ARG A 157 -10.44 13.48 4.04
N THR A 158 -9.76 14.52 3.56
CA THR A 158 -8.39 14.44 3.08
C THR A 158 -7.56 15.56 3.71
N PRO A 159 -6.21 15.53 3.64
CA PRO A 159 -5.37 16.64 4.10
C PRO A 159 -5.65 17.98 3.42
N PHE A 160 -6.37 17.99 2.30
CA PHE A 160 -6.59 19.17 1.45
C PHE A 160 -8.06 19.61 1.39
N GLY A 161 -8.97 18.94 2.09
CA GLY A 161 -10.39 19.23 2.11
C GLY A 161 -11.26 17.97 2.11
N VAL A 162 -12.57 18.15 1.96
CA VAL A 162 -13.53 17.04 1.97
C VAL A 162 -13.52 16.31 0.63
N LYS A 163 -13.50 14.97 0.67
CA LYS A 163 -13.69 14.07 -0.47
C LYS A 163 -15.13 13.54 -0.45
N LEU A 164 -15.83 13.66 -1.55
CA LEU A 164 -17.16 13.08 -1.76
C LEU A 164 -17.05 11.91 -2.73
N VAL A 165 -17.70 10.79 -2.42
CA VAL A 165 -18.00 9.76 -3.42
C VAL A 165 -19.33 10.09 -4.04
N ALA A 166 -19.37 10.32 -5.35
CA ALA A 166 -20.55 10.82 -6.02
C ALA A 166 -20.82 10.13 -7.35
N ARG A 167 -22.11 9.86 -7.61
CA ARG A 167 -22.58 9.41 -8.93
C ARG A 167 -22.79 10.65 -9.81
N VAL A 168 -22.08 10.70 -10.93
CA VAL A 168 -22.05 11.86 -11.81
C VAL A 168 -22.71 11.51 -13.16
N PRO A 169 -23.69 12.32 -13.62
CA PRO A 169 -24.27 12.12 -14.95
C PRO A 169 -23.21 12.23 -16.06
N GLY A 170 -23.34 11.41 -17.11
CA GLY A 170 -22.31 11.20 -18.12
C GLY A 170 -21.81 12.47 -18.83
N ASP A 171 -22.71 13.46 -19.04
CA ASP A 171 -22.41 14.72 -19.73
C ASP A 171 -21.92 15.86 -18.81
N LYS A 172 -21.79 15.62 -17.49
CA LYS A 172 -21.52 16.69 -16.49
C LYS A 172 -20.06 16.82 -16.05
N LEU A 173 -19.16 16.01 -16.58
CA LEU A 173 -17.75 15.99 -16.14
C LEU A 173 -17.08 17.37 -16.23
N ALA A 174 -17.16 18.04 -17.39
CA ALA A 174 -16.56 19.38 -17.57
C ALA A 174 -17.26 20.45 -16.71
N ALA A 175 -18.60 20.36 -16.57
CA ALA A 175 -19.37 21.27 -15.73
C ALA A 175 -19.01 21.13 -14.24
N LEU A 176 -18.80 19.89 -13.79
CA LEU A 176 -18.36 19.58 -12.44
C LEU A 176 -16.94 20.15 -12.17
N ALA A 177 -16.00 19.98 -13.10
CA ALA A 177 -14.64 20.53 -12.99
C ALA A 177 -14.63 22.06 -12.94
N ARG A 178 -15.60 22.75 -13.54
CA ARG A 178 -15.71 24.22 -13.51
C ARG A 178 -16.16 24.77 -12.15
N LEU A 179 -16.71 23.94 -11.27
CA LEU A 179 -17.11 24.45 -9.95
C LEU A 179 -15.87 24.95 -9.20
N SER A 180 -15.97 26.18 -8.68
CA SER A 180 -14.90 26.82 -7.90
C SER A 180 -14.65 26.14 -6.55
N GLU A 181 -15.60 25.37 -6.08
CA GLU A 181 -15.53 24.56 -4.87
C GLU A 181 -14.76 23.25 -5.08
N VAL A 182 -14.65 22.78 -6.31
CA VAL A 182 -13.98 21.50 -6.65
C VAL A 182 -12.48 21.73 -6.81
N GLN A 183 -11.68 20.95 -6.06
CA GLN A 183 -10.23 20.96 -6.11
C GLN A 183 -9.68 19.85 -7.03
N GLY A 184 -10.30 18.69 -7.02
CA GLY A 184 -9.84 17.54 -7.81
C GLY A 184 -10.95 16.56 -8.10
N LEU A 185 -10.80 15.81 -9.20
CA LEU A 185 -11.70 14.75 -9.65
C LEU A 185 -10.89 13.52 -10.06
N GLU A 186 -11.23 12.38 -9.48
CA GLU A 186 -10.70 11.07 -9.85
C GLU A 186 -11.82 10.03 -9.89
N ARG A 187 -11.60 8.91 -10.60
CA ARG A 187 -12.58 7.83 -10.63
C ARG A 187 -12.61 7.13 -9.27
N HIS A 188 -13.81 6.80 -8.82
CA HIS A 188 -13.95 5.94 -7.64
C HIS A 188 -13.80 4.47 -8.04
N ARG A 189 -13.08 3.69 -7.22
CA ARG A 189 -12.80 2.27 -7.47
C ARG A 189 -13.07 1.44 -6.23
N PRO A 190 -13.58 0.19 -6.37
CA PRO A 190 -13.74 -0.74 -5.26
C PRO A 190 -12.39 -1.27 -4.77
N ARG A 191 -12.38 -1.80 -3.54
CA ARG A 191 -11.23 -2.50 -2.92
C ARG A 191 -11.30 -3.98 -3.25
N ARG A 192 -10.14 -4.68 -3.31
CA ARG A 192 -10.00 -6.13 -3.46
C ARG A 192 -8.92 -6.69 -2.54
N LEU A 193 -8.98 -8.01 -2.23
CA LEU A 193 -8.27 -8.71 -1.16
C LEU A 193 -7.48 -9.93 -1.68
N ALA A 194 -6.41 -10.45 -0.97
CA ALA A 194 -5.60 -11.63 -1.36
C ALA A 194 -4.50 -12.04 -0.34
N ASN A 195 -4.04 -13.32 -0.19
CA ASN A 195 -3.18 -13.72 0.94
C ASN A 195 -2.33 -15.00 0.98
N ASP A 196 -1.21 -15.18 1.76
CA ASP A 196 -0.58 -16.05 2.80
C ASP A 196 0.86 -16.67 2.78
N LEU A 197 1.71 -17.12 3.79
CA LEU A 197 2.77 -17.95 4.48
C LEU A 197 4.16 -17.39 4.81
N THR A 198 4.70 -17.48 6.15
CA THR A 198 5.98 -16.78 6.27
C THR A 198 6.90 -16.94 7.47
N ARG A 199 6.56 -17.66 8.53
CA ARG A 199 7.36 -17.57 9.79
C ARG A 199 8.85 -17.90 9.65
N PRO A 200 9.24 -19.07 9.12
CA PRO A 200 10.66 -19.43 9.01
C PRO A 200 11.43 -18.53 8.04
N ARG A 201 10.79 -18.14 6.95
CA ARG A 201 11.43 -17.35 5.88
C ARG A 201 11.78 -15.93 6.33
N LEU A 202 10.97 -15.34 7.22
CA LEU A 202 11.25 -14.04 7.84
C LEU A 202 12.11 -14.13 9.11
N GLY A 203 12.60 -15.32 9.47
CA GLY A 203 13.44 -15.51 10.65
C GLY A 203 12.72 -15.33 11.98
N VAL A 204 11.40 -15.47 12.00
CA VAL A 204 10.55 -15.40 13.20
C VAL A 204 10.66 -16.68 14.02
N GLU A 205 10.94 -17.80 13.36
CA GLU A 205 11.25 -19.07 13.98
C GLU A 205 12.71 -19.45 13.77
N VAL A 206 13.26 -20.13 14.75
CA VAL A 206 14.61 -20.69 14.73
C VAL A 206 14.56 -22.18 15.01
N PHE A 207 15.42 -22.93 14.32
CA PHE A 207 15.56 -24.35 14.52
C PHE A 207 16.78 -24.58 15.42
N LYS A 208 16.57 -25.23 16.55
CA LYS A 208 17.65 -25.67 17.46
C LYS A 208 17.80 -27.17 17.34
N ALA A 209 19.01 -27.59 17.02
CA ALA A 209 19.37 -29.00 17.09
C ALA A 209 19.67 -29.38 18.55
N GLU A 210 18.96 -30.37 19.07
CA GLU A 210 19.35 -31.07 20.28
C GLU A 210 20.37 -32.14 19.93
N THR A 211 21.48 -32.16 20.60
CA THR A 211 22.53 -33.15 20.37
C THR A 211 22.70 -34.02 21.60
N ASP A 212 23.04 -35.31 21.39
CA ASP A 212 23.45 -36.22 22.45
C ASP A 212 24.88 -35.88 22.95
N SER A 213 25.38 -36.66 23.94
CA SER A 213 26.72 -36.49 24.50
C SER A 213 27.83 -36.65 23.47
N ASP A 214 27.56 -37.29 22.35
CA ASP A 214 28.54 -37.59 21.29
C ASP A 214 28.45 -36.58 20.13
N GLY A 215 27.55 -35.55 20.24
CA GLY A 215 27.38 -34.50 19.27
C GLY A 215 26.45 -34.84 18.09
N ASN A 216 25.78 -35.99 18.12
CA ASN A 216 24.82 -36.33 17.09
C ASN A 216 23.48 -35.61 17.31
N VAL A 217 22.88 -35.07 16.24
CA VAL A 217 21.58 -34.43 16.31
C VAL A 217 20.52 -35.48 16.59
N THR A 218 19.90 -35.40 17.77
CA THR A 218 18.83 -36.30 18.21
C THR A 218 17.44 -35.78 17.93
N ASN A 219 17.30 -34.44 17.92
CA ASN A 219 16.03 -33.77 17.66
C ASN A 219 16.29 -32.37 17.08
N VAL A 220 15.29 -31.80 16.42
CA VAL A 220 15.29 -30.41 15.97
C VAL A 220 14.03 -29.75 16.54
N ILE A 221 14.25 -28.80 17.45
CA ILE A 221 13.15 -28.04 18.07
C ILE A 221 12.96 -26.75 17.31
N GLN A 222 11.72 -26.45 17.00
CA GLN A 222 11.28 -25.20 16.42
C GLN A 222 10.84 -24.24 17.53
N GLU A 223 11.49 -23.09 17.64
CA GLU A 223 11.23 -22.10 18.70
C GLU A 223 10.95 -20.71 18.12
N ASP A 224 10.10 -19.94 18.81
CA ASP A 224 9.94 -18.51 18.53
C ASP A 224 11.24 -17.76 18.82
N TYR A 225 11.74 -16.98 17.85
CA TYR A 225 13.00 -16.23 18.00
C TYR A 225 12.95 -15.32 19.24
N LEU A 226 13.90 -15.48 20.14
CA LEU A 226 13.99 -14.81 21.46
C LEU A 226 12.71 -14.92 22.32
N GLY A 227 11.84 -15.90 22.06
CA GLY A 227 10.54 -16.04 22.72
C GLY A 227 9.59 -14.88 22.45
N LEU A 228 9.77 -14.17 21.33
CA LEU A 228 8.91 -13.09 20.89
C LEU A 228 7.61 -13.67 20.32
N THR A 229 6.49 -13.19 20.80
CA THR A 229 5.16 -13.70 20.46
C THR A 229 4.12 -12.61 20.15
N GLY A 230 4.52 -11.34 20.18
CA GLY A 230 3.61 -10.20 20.09
C GLY A 230 2.84 -9.92 21.38
N ARG A 231 3.27 -10.49 22.50
CA ARG A 231 2.60 -10.31 23.79
C ARG A 231 2.48 -8.84 24.19
N ASN A 232 1.26 -8.41 24.55
CA ASN A 232 0.93 -7.02 24.90
C ASN A 232 1.08 -6.02 23.75
N ILE A 233 1.16 -6.49 22.51
CA ILE A 233 1.11 -5.66 21.32
C ILE A 233 -0.30 -5.71 20.74
N TYR A 234 -0.78 -4.55 20.32
CA TYR A 234 -2.07 -4.38 19.66
C TYR A 234 -1.82 -3.98 18.20
N LEU A 235 -2.54 -4.64 17.28
CA LEU A 235 -2.59 -4.26 15.87
C LEU A 235 -4.03 -3.99 15.47
N ASN A 236 -4.21 -3.12 14.52
CA ASN A 236 -5.46 -2.96 13.82
C ASN A 236 -5.43 -3.80 12.52
N VAL A 237 -6.56 -4.39 12.19
CA VAL A 237 -6.80 -5.11 10.93
C VAL A 237 -8.04 -4.50 10.27
N ASN A 238 -7.85 -3.91 9.11
CA ASN A 238 -8.90 -3.36 8.26
C ASN A 238 -9.13 -4.32 7.09
N ASP A 239 -10.19 -5.12 7.15
CA ASP A 239 -10.42 -6.21 6.19
C ASP A 239 -11.93 -6.54 6.06
N SER A 240 -12.32 -7.71 5.55
CA SER A 240 -13.72 -8.16 5.42
C SER A 240 -14.42 -8.42 6.76
N GLY A 241 -13.67 -8.56 7.81
CA GLY A 241 -14.08 -8.97 9.16
C GLY A 241 -13.14 -10.05 9.68
N VAL A 242 -13.40 -10.62 10.85
CA VAL A 242 -12.69 -11.81 11.37
C VAL A 242 -13.68 -12.66 12.16
N ASP A 243 -13.76 -13.93 11.82
CA ASP A 243 -14.55 -14.93 12.56
C ASP A 243 -13.97 -15.13 13.97
N ASP A 244 -14.67 -14.59 14.97
CA ASP A 244 -14.24 -14.63 16.36
C ASP A 244 -14.52 -15.98 17.04
N SER A 245 -15.24 -16.88 16.36
CA SER A 245 -15.47 -18.25 16.82
C SER A 245 -14.30 -19.19 16.54
N HIS A 246 -13.37 -18.81 15.63
CA HIS A 246 -12.23 -19.64 15.28
C HIS A 246 -11.26 -19.80 16.46
N ALA A 247 -10.95 -21.06 16.81
CA ALA A 247 -10.19 -21.42 18.02
C ALA A 247 -8.82 -20.71 18.13
N ALA A 248 -8.13 -20.49 17.02
CA ALA A 248 -6.81 -19.88 16.99
C ALA A 248 -6.75 -18.43 17.50
N PHE A 249 -7.86 -17.77 17.74
CA PHE A 249 -7.88 -16.38 18.22
C PHE A 249 -8.23 -16.26 19.71
N GLY A 250 -8.99 -17.19 20.27
CA GLY A 250 -9.46 -17.12 21.67
C GLY A 250 -10.16 -15.79 21.96
N ASN A 251 -9.70 -15.06 22.99
CA ASN A 251 -10.27 -13.77 23.40
C ASN A 251 -9.44 -12.55 22.91
N ARG A 252 -8.62 -12.74 21.87
CA ARG A 252 -7.65 -11.72 21.41
C ARG A 252 -8.20 -10.78 20.34
N LEU A 253 -9.40 -11.03 19.82
CA LEU A 253 -10.09 -10.17 18.87
C LEU A 253 -10.97 -9.15 19.57
N LYS A 254 -11.01 -7.92 19.07
CA LYS A 254 -11.87 -6.82 19.50
C LYS A 254 -12.25 -5.96 18.30
N GLY A 255 -13.23 -5.11 18.44
CA GLY A 255 -13.66 -4.17 17.43
C GLY A 255 -14.94 -4.60 16.70
N PRO A 256 -15.55 -3.68 15.93
CA PRO A 256 -16.83 -3.94 15.27
C PRO A 256 -16.75 -4.93 14.10
N GLY A 257 -15.54 -5.23 13.61
CA GLY A 257 -15.32 -6.24 12.58
C GLY A 257 -15.07 -7.65 13.12
N ALA A 258 -14.96 -7.84 14.44
CA ALA A 258 -14.89 -9.16 15.04
C ALA A 258 -16.31 -9.78 15.12
N GLY A 259 -16.47 -11.01 14.62
CA GLY A 259 -17.74 -11.72 14.55
C GLY A 259 -17.81 -12.59 13.28
N GLN A 260 -18.79 -12.37 12.44
CA GLN A 260 -18.94 -13.10 11.18
C GLN A 260 -18.06 -12.56 10.08
N ASP A 261 -17.50 -13.47 9.27
CA ASP A 261 -16.69 -13.16 8.10
C ASP A 261 -17.02 -14.11 6.94
N SER A 262 -18.06 -13.78 6.18
CA SER A 262 -18.53 -14.61 5.07
C SER A 262 -17.61 -14.57 3.83
N ASP A 263 -16.80 -13.53 3.69
CA ASP A 263 -15.73 -13.46 2.69
C ASP A 263 -14.57 -14.38 3.08
N GLY A 264 -14.27 -14.43 4.38
CA GLY A 264 -13.23 -15.27 4.97
C GLY A 264 -11.82 -14.69 4.86
N HIS A 265 -11.62 -13.64 4.07
CA HIS A 265 -10.29 -13.09 3.83
C HIS A 265 -9.71 -12.43 5.09
N GLY A 266 -10.49 -11.62 5.81
CA GLY A 266 -10.00 -10.99 7.02
C GLY A 266 -9.67 -11.99 8.13
N THR A 267 -10.42 -13.10 8.23
CA THR A 267 -10.08 -14.22 9.13
C THR A 267 -8.74 -14.82 8.76
N PHE A 268 -8.50 -15.03 7.47
CA PHE A 268 -7.26 -15.55 6.95
C PHE A 268 -6.07 -14.62 7.24
N VAL A 269 -6.21 -13.33 6.95
CA VAL A 269 -5.24 -12.26 7.26
C VAL A 269 -4.92 -12.20 8.74
N ALA A 270 -5.95 -12.22 9.60
CA ALA A 270 -5.79 -12.22 11.04
C ALA A 270 -5.01 -13.45 11.54
N GLY A 271 -5.23 -14.62 10.92
CA GLY A 271 -4.50 -15.84 11.20
C GLY A 271 -3.01 -15.71 10.95
N ILE A 272 -2.60 -15.09 9.82
CA ILE A 272 -1.18 -14.83 9.53
C ILE A 272 -0.55 -13.89 10.55
N ILE A 273 -1.29 -12.88 11.00
CA ILE A 273 -0.78 -11.95 12.01
C ILE A 273 -0.67 -12.64 13.36
N ALA A 274 -1.75 -13.28 13.83
CA ALA A 274 -1.91 -13.62 15.23
C ALA A 274 -2.62 -14.95 15.54
N GLY A 275 -2.80 -15.85 14.58
CA GLY A 275 -3.27 -17.21 14.87
C GLY A 275 -2.32 -17.90 15.85
N ASP A 276 -2.83 -18.61 16.86
CA ASP A 276 -1.96 -19.25 17.87
C ASP A 276 -1.61 -20.71 17.54
N GLY A 277 -2.08 -21.22 16.39
CA GLY A 277 -1.82 -22.58 15.92
C GLY A 277 -2.60 -23.68 16.63
N SER A 278 -3.48 -23.33 17.57
CA SER A 278 -4.22 -24.32 18.39
C SER A 278 -5.10 -25.29 17.59
N ALA A 279 -5.48 -24.92 16.37
CA ALA A 279 -6.23 -25.79 15.44
C ALA A 279 -5.33 -26.65 14.52
N SER A 280 -4.01 -26.51 14.57
CA SER A 280 -3.08 -27.21 13.64
C SER A 280 -3.14 -28.74 13.75
N ASP A 281 -3.57 -29.28 14.92
CA ASP A 281 -3.71 -30.71 15.13
C ASP A 281 -4.71 -31.38 14.18
N THR A 282 -5.63 -30.60 13.58
CA THR A 282 -6.65 -31.14 12.65
C THR A 282 -6.06 -31.66 11.34
N ILE A 283 -4.86 -31.18 10.95
CA ILE A 283 -4.21 -31.52 9.68
C ILE A 283 -2.81 -32.14 9.83
N LYS A 284 -2.39 -32.50 11.05
CA LYS A 284 -1.07 -33.11 11.30
C LYS A 284 -0.89 -34.50 10.70
N THR A 285 -1.96 -35.26 10.55
CA THR A 285 -1.90 -36.64 10.04
C THR A 285 -1.64 -36.74 8.53
N ASN A 286 -2.00 -35.70 7.78
CA ASN A 286 -1.71 -35.55 6.36
C ASN A 286 -1.18 -34.14 6.10
N PRO A 287 0.12 -33.90 6.36
CA PRO A 287 0.67 -32.56 6.23
C PRO A 287 0.62 -32.09 4.77
N PRO A 288 0.22 -30.83 4.53
CA PRO A 288 0.15 -30.25 3.21
C PRO A 288 1.51 -30.28 2.48
N PRO A 289 1.55 -30.29 1.13
CA PRO A 289 2.78 -30.21 0.37
C PRO A 289 3.73 -29.10 0.85
N GLY A 290 5.03 -29.39 0.93
CA GLY A 290 6.06 -28.45 1.40
C GLY A 290 6.07 -28.15 2.90
N SER A 291 5.11 -28.66 3.67
CA SER A 291 5.07 -28.49 5.13
C SER A 291 6.10 -29.37 5.84
N PHE A 292 6.58 -28.90 6.99
CA PHE A 292 7.38 -29.72 7.89
C PHE A 292 6.53 -30.86 8.51
N LYS A 293 7.20 -31.86 9.03
CA LYS A 293 6.53 -32.88 9.85
C LYS A 293 5.94 -32.22 11.10
N ASP A 294 4.70 -32.56 11.44
CA ASP A 294 3.95 -31.94 12.55
C ASP A 294 3.82 -30.40 12.43
N PRO A 295 3.24 -29.89 11.33
CA PRO A 295 3.20 -28.47 11.04
C PRO A 295 2.38 -27.72 12.08
N ASP A 296 2.82 -26.49 12.40
CA ASP A 296 2.13 -25.56 13.30
C ASP A 296 1.85 -24.26 12.54
N PHE A 297 0.58 -24.07 12.17
CA PHE A 297 0.14 -22.92 11.37
C PHE A 297 -0.12 -21.67 12.24
N LYS A 298 0.84 -21.34 13.08
CA LYS A 298 0.85 -20.08 13.84
C LYS A 298 1.00 -18.87 12.94
N GLY A 299 0.34 -17.80 13.29
CA GLY A 299 0.63 -16.46 12.81
C GLY A 299 1.99 -15.94 13.31
N MET A 300 2.43 -14.82 12.73
CA MET A 300 3.73 -14.21 13.04
C MET A 300 3.86 -13.84 14.52
N ALA A 301 2.80 -13.29 15.11
CA ALA A 301 2.73 -12.79 16.48
C ALA A 301 1.59 -13.45 17.26
N PRO A 302 1.70 -14.76 17.62
CA PRO A 302 0.57 -15.59 18.08
C PRO A 302 -0.06 -15.16 19.41
N LYS A 303 0.49 -14.17 20.12
CA LYS A 303 -0.06 -13.59 21.35
C LYS A 303 -0.40 -12.12 21.22
N ALA A 304 -0.31 -11.55 20.02
CA ALA A 304 -0.81 -10.21 19.76
C ALA A 304 -2.34 -10.14 19.87
N ARG A 305 -2.85 -8.94 20.09
CA ARG A 305 -4.28 -8.64 20.10
C ARG A 305 -4.64 -7.85 18.87
N LEU A 306 -5.78 -8.18 18.29
CA LEU A 306 -6.25 -7.54 17.08
C LEU A 306 -7.49 -6.69 17.36
N HIS A 307 -7.47 -5.47 16.84
CA HIS A 307 -8.64 -4.64 16.66
C HIS A 307 -9.08 -4.70 15.21
N VAL A 308 -10.26 -5.25 14.99
CA VAL A 308 -10.78 -5.55 13.67
C VAL A 308 -11.82 -4.51 13.26
N LEU A 309 -11.64 -3.95 12.08
CA LEU A 309 -12.60 -3.08 11.41
C LEU A 309 -12.98 -3.71 10.06
N LYS A 310 -14.25 -3.61 9.69
CA LYS A 310 -14.68 -3.97 8.33
C LYS A 310 -14.35 -2.82 7.39
N ALA A 311 -13.46 -3.07 6.44
CA ALA A 311 -13.08 -2.12 5.40
C ALA A 311 -14.09 -2.10 4.24
N ASP A 312 -14.82 -3.19 4.07
CA ASP A 312 -15.92 -3.33 3.12
C ASP A 312 -17.03 -4.18 3.75
N ASP A 313 -18.30 -3.78 3.60
CA ASP A 313 -19.46 -4.53 4.07
C ASP A 313 -20.17 -5.30 2.94
N GLY A 314 -19.53 -5.39 1.76
CA GLY A 314 -20.08 -6.04 0.57
C GLY A 314 -21.23 -5.29 -0.10
N LYS A 315 -21.53 -4.06 0.31
CA LYS A 315 -22.57 -3.24 -0.29
C LYS A 315 -21.97 -2.05 -1.04
N VAL A 316 -22.31 -1.91 -2.29
CA VAL A 316 -21.81 -0.86 -3.21
C VAL A 316 -21.99 0.57 -2.65
N ASN A 317 -22.90 0.77 -1.71
CA ASN A 317 -23.25 2.07 -1.16
C ASN A 317 -22.77 2.32 0.29
N ASN A 318 -22.05 1.39 0.90
CA ASN A 318 -21.60 1.47 2.30
C ASN A 318 -20.07 1.42 2.39
N HIS A 319 -19.42 2.30 1.61
CA HIS A 319 -17.97 2.43 1.71
C HIS A 319 -17.58 3.03 3.05
N VAL A 320 -16.83 2.27 3.82
CA VAL A 320 -16.17 2.79 5.00
C VAL A 320 -15.08 3.78 4.54
N SER A 321 -15.10 5.00 5.08
CA SER A 321 -14.15 6.03 4.66
C SER A 321 -12.73 5.73 5.13
N ASP A 322 -11.72 6.17 4.34
CA ASP A 322 -10.31 6.06 4.74
C ASP A 322 -10.06 6.79 6.06
N SER A 323 -10.64 7.98 6.24
CA SER A 323 -10.47 8.75 7.48
C SER A 323 -11.10 8.08 8.69
N TRP A 324 -12.20 7.36 8.53
CA TRP A 324 -12.78 6.56 9.60
C TRP A 324 -11.86 5.41 9.99
N LEU A 325 -11.35 4.64 9.02
CA LEU A 325 -10.39 3.56 9.26
C LEU A 325 -9.14 4.08 9.98
N GLN A 326 -8.61 5.24 9.56
CA GLN A 326 -7.44 5.88 10.17
C GLN A 326 -7.73 6.31 11.60
N THR A 327 -8.86 6.98 11.83
CA THR A 327 -9.29 7.47 13.15
C THR A 327 -9.53 6.31 14.11
N GLU A 328 -10.30 5.31 13.71
CA GLU A 328 -10.59 4.13 14.54
C GLU A 328 -9.34 3.31 14.84
N SER A 329 -8.43 3.16 13.86
CA SER A 329 -7.14 2.51 14.06
C SER A 329 -6.33 3.17 15.18
N ALA A 330 -6.37 4.48 15.30
CA ALA A 330 -5.63 5.23 16.31
C ALA A 330 -6.41 5.39 17.64
N THR A 331 -7.73 5.58 17.58
CA THR A 331 -8.56 5.89 18.75
C THR A 331 -8.83 4.67 19.62
N TYR A 332 -9.15 3.54 19.02
CA TYR A 332 -9.60 2.35 19.74
C TYR A 332 -8.51 1.68 20.55
N HIS A 333 -7.27 1.90 20.17
CA HIS A 333 -6.10 1.31 20.82
C HIS A 333 -5.53 2.13 21.98
N TYR A 334 -6.17 3.22 22.35
CA TYR A 334 -5.85 3.86 23.59
C TYR A 334 -6.35 3.00 24.76
N ASP A 335 -5.56 2.03 25.18
CA ASP A 335 -5.78 1.37 26.47
C ASP A 335 -5.55 2.41 27.57
N GLN A 336 -6.64 2.90 28.14
CA GLN A 336 -6.62 3.91 29.21
C GLN A 336 -5.79 3.47 30.44
N LYS A 337 -5.62 2.15 30.65
CA LYS A 337 -4.77 1.62 31.72
C LYS A 337 -3.29 1.66 31.38
N LEU A 338 -2.94 1.40 30.14
CA LEU A 338 -1.55 1.31 29.69
C LEU A 338 -1.05 2.57 29.02
N LYS A 339 -1.92 3.54 28.68
CA LYS A 339 -1.62 4.74 27.90
C LYS A 339 -0.85 4.44 26.61
N LYS A 340 -1.27 3.37 25.91
CA LYS A 340 -0.62 2.90 24.68
C LYS A 340 -1.59 2.95 23.51
N TYR A 341 -1.10 3.39 22.37
CA TYR A 341 -1.78 3.35 21.07
C TYR A 341 -1.34 2.12 20.29
N ALA A 342 -2.19 1.60 19.40
CA ALA A 342 -1.71 0.70 18.36
C ALA A 342 -0.91 1.53 17.35
N LEU A 343 0.26 1.02 17.05
CA LEU A 343 1.17 1.68 16.13
C LEU A 343 1.17 1.03 14.77
N ILE A 344 0.46 -0.08 14.59
CA ILE A 344 0.51 -0.92 13.41
C ILE A 344 -0.92 -1.17 12.93
N SER A 345 -1.19 -0.83 11.68
CA SER A 345 -2.45 -1.11 10.99
C SER A 345 -2.16 -1.92 9.73
N ASN A 346 -2.70 -3.13 9.66
CA ASN A 346 -2.69 -3.96 8.48
C ASN A 346 -3.90 -3.64 7.60
N ASN A 347 -3.65 -3.44 6.31
CA ASN A 347 -4.65 -3.07 5.31
C ASN A 347 -4.43 -3.93 4.08
N SER A 348 -4.96 -5.17 4.11
CA SER A 348 -4.78 -6.14 3.03
C SER A 348 -5.77 -5.91 1.89
N TRP A 349 -5.87 -4.70 1.38
CA TRP A 349 -6.77 -4.28 0.31
C TRP A 349 -6.16 -3.16 -0.54
N GLU A 350 -6.71 -2.93 -1.72
CA GLU A 350 -6.24 -1.94 -2.69
C GLU A 350 -7.40 -1.28 -3.45
N TYR A 351 -7.14 -0.13 -4.07
CA TYR A 351 -8.01 0.45 -5.09
C TYR A 351 -7.59 -0.08 -6.45
N GLU A 352 -8.41 -0.97 -7.01
CA GLU A 352 -8.11 -1.69 -8.25
C GLU A 352 -7.76 -0.76 -9.41
N GLU A 353 -6.74 -1.12 -10.20
CA GLU A 353 -6.21 -0.35 -11.34
C GLU A 353 -5.76 1.10 -11.05
N GLU A 354 -5.57 1.49 -9.79
CA GLU A 354 -5.12 2.83 -9.44
C GLU A 354 -3.64 2.84 -9.08
N ASN A 355 -2.79 3.14 -10.05
CA ASN A 355 -1.33 3.06 -9.93
C ASN A 355 -0.66 4.42 -9.66
N ASP A 356 -1.46 5.46 -9.47
CA ASP A 356 -0.98 6.81 -9.19
C ASP A 356 -0.97 7.11 -7.68
N TYR A 357 -0.34 8.23 -7.33
CA TYR A 357 -0.46 8.83 -6.01
C TYR A 357 -1.80 9.56 -5.89
N THR A 358 -2.80 8.90 -5.28
CA THR A 358 -4.18 9.36 -5.16
C THR A 358 -4.43 10.20 -3.91
N TRP A 359 -5.65 10.71 -3.75
CA TRP A 359 -6.11 11.35 -2.51
C TRP A 359 -6.07 10.39 -1.32
N ALA A 360 -6.37 9.10 -1.55
CA ALA A 360 -6.22 8.07 -0.53
C ALA A 360 -4.75 7.92 -0.12
N ALA A 361 -3.82 7.81 -1.08
CA ALA A 361 -2.38 7.75 -0.78
C ALA A 361 -1.91 8.97 0.04
N ALA A 362 -2.37 10.18 -0.32
CA ALA A 362 -2.06 11.40 0.42
C ALA A 362 -2.65 11.38 1.84
N SER A 363 -3.86 10.82 2.00
CA SER A 363 -4.51 10.66 3.31
C SER A 363 -3.71 9.74 4.23
N TYR A 364 -3.24 8.58 3.72
CA TYR A 364 -2.42 7.66 4.50
C TYR A 364 -1.01 8.21 4.79
N ASP A 365 -0.45 9.07 3.92
CA ASP A 365 0.78 9.80 4.24
C ASP A 365 0.60 10.75 5.42
N ALA A 366 -0.54 11.45 5.48
CA ALA A 366 -0.89 12.31 6.61
C ALA A 366 -1.11 11.49 7.88
N ALA A 367 -1.91 10.42 7.79
CA ALA A 367 -2.28 9.58 8.93
C ALA A 367 -1.06 8.83 9.52
N THR A 368 -0.05 8.47 8.71
CA THR A 368 1.21 7.91 9.24
C THR A 368 1.90 8.89 10.18
N ARG A 369 1.75 10.20 9.97
CA ARG A 369 2.33 11.25 10.80
C ARG A 369 1.43 11.61 11.97
N ASP A 370 0.13 11.67 11.72
CA ASP A 370 -0.90 11.94 12.71
C ASP A 370 -2.26 11.43 12.22
N ALA A 371 -2.74 10.35 12.81
CA ALA A 371 -4.03 9.74 12.46
C ALA A 371 -5.23 10.41 13.15
N LEU A 372 -4.99 11.24 14.17
CA LEU A 372 -6.02 11.96 14.93
C LEU A 372 -5.77 13.47 14.94
N PRO A 373 -5.78 14.15 13.79
CA PRO A 373 -5.37 15.55 13.67
C PRO A 373 -6.24 16.53 14.48
N GLU A 374 -7.40 16.10 14.96
CA GLU A 374 -8.28 16.88 15.84
C GLU A 374 -7.88 16.76 17.33
N GLN A 375 -6.91 15.91 17.66
CA GLN A 375 -6.43 15.70 19.03
C GLN A 375 -5.02 16.29 19.22
N PRO A 376 -4.71 16.83 20.40
CA PRO A 376 -3.36 17.34 20.65
C PRO A 376 -2.29 16.25 20.59
N GLY A 377 -1.16 16.57 19.97
CA GLY A 377 -0.02 15.67 19.81
C GLY A 377 -0.03 14.92 18.50
N ASP A 378 0.96 14.07 18.27
CA ASP A 378 1.13 13.29 17.04
C ASP A 378 0.75 11.83 17.32
N GLN A 379 -0.35 11.35 16.75
CA GLN A 379 -0.79 9.98 16.86
C GLN A 379 -0.33 9.20 15.62
N GLN A 380 0.95 8.87 15.58
CA GLN A 380 1.59 8.18 14.47
C GLN A 380 1.16 6.71 14.37
N VAL A 381 0.85 6.23 13.18
CA VAL A 381 0.48 4.84 12.90
C VAL A 381 1.30 4.31 11.72
N ILE A 382 1.79 3.07 11.84
CA ILE A 382 2.44 2.35 10.75
C ILE A 382 1.36 1.65 9.93
N TYR A 383 1.13 2.11 8.72
CA TYR A 383 0.22 1.45 7.79
C TYR A 383 0.99 0.52 6.87
N VAL A 384 0.53 -0.74 6.77
CA VAL A 384 1.05 -1.75 5.87
C VAL A 384 0.02 -2.05 4.80
N PHE A 385 0.43 -2.01 3.54
CA PHE A 385 -0.40 -2.25 2.37
C PHE A 385 0.24 -3.28 1.42
N PRO A 386 -0.56 -4.03 0.66
CA PRO A 386 -0.07 -4.85 -0.43
C PRO A 386 0.42 -3.98 -1.59
N ALA A 387 1.27 -4.55 -2.43
CA ALA A 387 1.72 -3.90 -3.66
C ALA A 387 0.64 -3.92 -4.76
N GLY A 388 -0.29 -4.88 -4.70
CA GLY A 388 -1.24 -5.21 -5.75
C GLY A 388 -0.86 -6.49 -6.50
N ASN A 389 -1.80 -7.04 -7.27
CA ASN A 389 -1.67 -8.33 -7.93
C ASN A 389 -1.70 -8.23 -9.48
N SER A 390 -1.26 -7.09 -10.03
CA SER A 390 -1.30 -6.77 -11.46
C SER A 390 0.09 -6.80 -12.12
N GLY A 391 1.04 -7.59 -11.58
CA GLY A 391 2.42 -7.61 -12.03
C GLY A 391 2.62 -8.19 -13.43
N ALA A 392 1.85 -9.21 -13.82
CA ALA A 392 1.92 -9.90 -15.11
C ALA A 392 3.36 -10.30 -15.51
N GLY A 393 4.13 -10.77 -14.54
CA GLY A 393 5.47 -11.30 -14.77
C GLY A 393 5.44 -12.71 -15.36
N THR A 394 6.61 -13.18 -15.78
CA THR A 394 6.82 -14.60 -16.08
C THR A 394 6.91 -15.41 -14.77
N ASP A 395 6.90 -16.70 -14.87
CA ASP A 395 7.01 -17.64 -13.76
C ASP A 395 8.11 -17.26 -12.75
N ASN A 396 9.30 -17.01 -13.24
CA ASN A 396 10.41 -16.51 -12.39
C ASN A 396 10.32 -15.01 -12.03
N GLY A 397 9.17 -14.39 -12.13
CA GLY A 397 8.88 -13.00 -11.79
C GLY A 397 9.51 -11.92 -12.67
N LEU A 398 10.23 -12.31 -13.75
CA LEU A 398 10.82 -11.36 -14.70
C LEU A 398 9.80 -10.89 -15.77
N ASN A 399 10.23 -10.00 -16.65
CA ASN A 399 9.42 -9.46 -17.76
C ASN A 399 8.12 -8.76 -17.36
N ALA A 400 7.96 -8.41 -16.11
CA ALA A 400 6.80 -7.67 -15.60
C ALA A 400 6.85 -6.19 -16.00
N SER A 401 5.67 -5.58 -16.14
CA SER A 401 5.53 -4.16 -16.42
C SER A 401 5.77 -3.31 -15.17
N PRO A 402 6.50 -2.18 -15.27
CA PRO A 402 6.65 -1.24 -14.16
C PRO A 402 5.35 -0.46 -13.92
N ASN A 403 5.29 0.25 -12.78
CA ASN A 403 4.18 1.14 -12.42
C ASN A 403 2.83 0.41 -12.28
N THR A 404 2.85 -0.78 -11.70
CA THR A 404 1.63 -1.57 -11.42
C THR A 404 1.26 -1.59 -9.92
N ILE A 405 2.05 -0.92 -9.06
CA ILE A 405 1.71 -0.76 -7.64
C ILE A 405 0.38 -0.03 -7.51
N THR A 406 -0.55 -0.57 -6.72
CA THR A 406 -1.88 0.00 -6.54
C THR A 406 -1.98 0.88 -5.29
N ALA A 407 -2.85 1.89 -5.35
CA ALA A 407 -3.12 2.76 -4.20
C ALA A 407 -3.95 2.00 -3.13
N PRO A 408 -3.75 2.28 -1.82
CA PRO A 408 -2.86 3.26 -1.19
C PRO A 408 -1.39 2.83 -1.05
N GLY A 409 -0.99 1.65 -1.55
CA GLY A 409 0.42 1.20 -1.57
C GLY A 409 1.36 2.17 -2.29
N THR A 410 0.82 3.03 -3.16
CA THR A 410 1.55 4.14 -3.80
C THR A 410 1.93 5.28 -2.85
N ALA A 411 1.44 5.31 -1.60
CA ALA A 411 1.79 6.33 -0.61
C ALA A 411 3.28 6.26 -0.22
N LYS A 412 3.84 7.39 0.22
CA LYS A 412 5.28 7.52 0.54
C LYS A 412 5.63 6.88 1.88
N ASN A 413 4.80 7.14 2.89
CA ASN A 413 5.10 6.82 4.29
C ASN A 413 4.70 5.40 4.66
N VAL A 414 3.72 4.81 3.98
CA VAL A 414 3.27 3.44 4.24
C VAL A 414 4.33 2.41 3.86
N ILE A 415 4.24 1.24 4.45
CA ILE A 415 5.04 0.07 4.05
C ILE A 415 4.25 -0.70 3.01
N THR A 416 4.80 -0.80 1.81
CA THR A 416 4.19 -1.52 0.67
C THR A 416 4.91 -2.83 0.45
N VAL A 417 4.16 -3.93 0.43
CA VAL A 417 4.70 -5.28 0.43
C VAL A 417 4.31 -6.02 -0.84
N GLY A 418 5.31 -6.47 -1.60
CA GLY A 418 5.14 -7.39 -2.72
C GLY A 418 5.20 -8.85 -2.26
N ALA A 419 4.85 -9.79 -3.15
CA ALA A 419 4.83 -11.22 -2.89
C ALA A 419 6.02 -11.93 -3.53
N ILE A 420 6.61 -12.88 -2.79
CA ILE A 420 7.48 -13.92 -3.33
C ILE A 420 6.77 -15.28 -3.23
N GLU A 421 7.27 -16.23 -3.98
CA GLU A 421 6.77 -17.59 -3.94
C GLU A 421 7.12 -18.33 -2.66
N SER A 422 6.33 -19.39 -2.41
CA SER A 422 6.57 -20.35 -1.34
C SER A 422 6.77 -21.74 -1.97
N GLY A 423 7.96 -22.30 -1.85
CA GLY A 423 8.32 -23.58 -2.47
C GLY A 423 7.58 -24.76 -1.84
N ARG A 424 6.28 -24.84 -2.09
CA ARG A 424 5.43 -25.96 -1.65
C ARG A 424 5.41 -27.11 -2.63
N GLY A 425 5.72 -26.87 -3.92
CA GLY A 425 5.69 -27.88 -4.97
C GLY A 425 4.28 -28.46 -5.20
N ILE A 426 3.29 -27.59 -5.33
CA ILE A 426 1.90 -28.00 -5.57
C ILE A 426 1.75 -28.46 -7.02
N ILE A 427 1.40 -29.73 -7.22
CA ILE A 427 1.22 -30.38 -8.51
C ILE A 427 -0.24 -30.81 -8.75
N ALA A 428 -1.20 -30.09 -8.15
CA ALA A 428 -2.62 -30.33 -8.42
C ALA A 428 -2.91 -30.19 -9.92
N GLU A 429 -3.68 -31.15 -10.47
CA GLU A 429 -4.00 -31.20 -11.88
C GLU A 429 -5.36 -30.58 -12.16
N SER A 430 -5.44 -29.83 -13.26
CA SER A 430 -6.69 -29.38 -13.86
C SER A 430 -6.81 -29.93 -15.27
N TYR A 431 -8.04 -30.00 -15.78
CA TYR A 431 -8.30 -30.61 -17.08
C TYR A 431 -9.07 -29.66 -17.97
N THR A 432 -8.56 -29.41 -19.18
CA THR A 432 -9.29 -28.74 -20.25
C THR A 432 -9.65 -29.71 -21.36
N TYR A 433 -10.82 -29.50 -21.95
CA TYR A 433 -11.31 -30.37 -23.02
C TYR A 433 -11.34 -29.58 -24.32
N GLU A 434 -10.57 -30.00 -25.32
CA GLU A 434 -10.65 -29.46 -26.67
C GLU A 434 -11.48 -30.40 -27.57
N THR A 435 -12.57 -29.88 -28.13
CA THR A 435 -13.38 -30.62 -29.12
C THR A 435 -12.92 -30.20 -30.51
N ASN A 436 -12.36 -31.16 -31.23
CA ASN A 436 -11.95 -31.01 -32.62
C ASN A 436 -12.87 -31.84 -33.53
N THR A 437 -13.36 -31.25 -34.61
CA THR A 437 -14.09 -31.97 -35.64
C THR A 437 -13.09 -32.60 -36.60
N VAL A 438 -13.10 -33.91 -36.70
CA VAL A 438 -12.25 -34.68 -37.62
C VAL A 438 -13.16 -35.35 -38.66
N THR A 439 -12.81 -35.21 -39.94
CA THR A 439 -13.51 -35.88 -41.01
C THR A 439 -12.96 -37.33 -41.14
N GLU A 440 -13.79 -38.31 -40.88
CA GLU A 440 -13.48 -39.73 -41.11
C GLU A 440 -14.29 -40.24 -42.31
N THR A 441 -13.78 -41.22 -43.02
CA THR A 441 -14.53 -41.90 -44.10
C THR A 441 -15.22 -43.15 -43.52
N ASP A 442 -16.54 -43.23 -43.68
CA ASP A 442 -17.30 -44.41 -43.23
C ASP A 442 -17.04 -45.65 -44.11
N GLU A 443 -17.60 -46.80 -43.72
CA GLU A 443 -17.42 -48.07 -44.43
C GLU A 443 -18.03 -48.03 -45.86
N ASP A 444 -18.91 -47.09 -46.15
CA ASP A 444 -19.55 -46.89 -47.46
C ASP A 444 -18.81 -45.85 -48.33
N GLY A 445 -17.69 -45.26 -47.83
CA GLY A 445 -16.84 -44.31 -48.54
C GLY A 445 -17.30 -42.86 -48.47
N ASN A 446 -18.22 -42.51 -47.56
CA ASN A 446 -18.69 -41.11 -47.36
C ASN A 446 -17.84 -40.44 -46.28
N GLU A 447 -17.61 -39.12 -46.45
CA GLU A 447 -17.00 -38.28 -45.41
C GLU A 447 -18.03 -38.00 -44.30
N VAL A 448 -17.70 -38.38 -43.09
CA VAL A 448 -18.53 -38.13 -41.88
C VAL A 448 -17.69 -37.32 -40.88
N GLU A 449 -18.26 -36.22 -40.43
CA GLU A 449 -17.67 -35.41 -39.38
C GLU A 449 -17.88 -36.10 -38.02
N LYS A 450 -16.78 -36.26 -37.28
CA LYS A 450 -16.77 -36.82 -35.94
C LYS A 450 -16.10 -35.89 -34.97
N GLU A 451 -16.78 -35.59 -33.89
CA GLU A 451 -16.20 -34.83 -32.79
C GLU A 451 -15.24 -35.74 -31.99
N VAL A 452 -14.00 -35.26 -31.85
CA VAL A 452 -12.97 -35.90 -31.02
C VAL A 452 -12.66 -34.93 -29.88
N VAL A 453 -12.92 -35.39 -28.64
CA VAL A 453 -12.60 -34.65 -27.43
C VAL A 453 -11.20 -35.09 -26.98
N THR A 454 -10.30 -34.14 -26.92
CA THR A 454 -8.94 -34.31 -26.37
C THR A 454 -8.87 -33.67 -24.98
N THR A 455 -8.47 -34.47 -23.99
CA THR A 455 -8.24 -33.96 -22.63
C THR A 455 -6.79 -33.49 -22.52
N ILE A 456 -6.62 -32.23 -22.11
CA ILE A 456 -5.33 -31.64 -21.79
C ILE A 456 -5.22 -31.54 -20.27
N THR A 457 -4.19 -32.14 -19.69
CA THR A 457 -3.89 -32.07 -18.26
C THR A 457 -2.92 -30.90 -18.03
N ASN A 458 -3.26 -30.00 -17.14
CA ASN A 458 -2.45 -28.87 -16.72
C ASN A 458 -2.08 -28.98 -15.24
N THR A 459 -1.01 -28.33 -14.82
CA THR A 459 -0.62 -28.15 -13.42
C THR A 459 -0.52 -26.66 -13.13
N PRO A 460 -1.66 -25.96 -12.97
CA PRO A 460 -1.72 -24.49 -12.99
C PRO A 460 -0.95 -23.83 -11.85
N PHE A 461 -0.71 -24.55 -10.77
CA PHE A 461 -0.09 -24.01 -9.56
C PHE A 461 1.39 -24.35 -9.41
N ALA A 462 1.95 -25.18 -10.29
CA ALA A 462 3.33 -25.67 -10.20
C ALA A 462 4.33 -24.50 -10.21
N GLY A 463 4.25 -23.62 -11.20
CA GLY A 463 5.16 -22.48 -11.33
C GLY A 463 4.96 -21.36 -10.32
N MET A 464 3.87 -21.36 -9.53
CA MET A 464 3.66 -20.41 -8.43
C MET A 464 4.13 -20.97 -7.08
N SER A 465 4.64 -22.19 -7.04
CA SER A 465 4.94 -22.90 -5.80
C SER A 465 6.24 -23.72 -5.85
N ASP A 466 7.05 -23.55 -6.87
CA ASP A 466 8.28 -24.32 -7.09
C ASP A 466 9.53 -23.67 -6.46
N SER A 467 9.46 -22.40 -6.08
CA SER A 467 10.60 -21.63 -5.58
C SER A 467 10.30 -20.91 -4.25
N ASN A 468 11.35 -20.67 -3.46
CA ASN A 468 11.33 -19.75 -2.31
C ASN A 468 12.06 -18.42 -2.62
N ASN A 469 12.63 -18.30 -3.82
CA ASN A 469 13.52 -17.19 -4.18
C ASN A 469 13.03 -16.43 -5.43
N GLU A 470 11.78 -16.63 -5.80
CA GLU A 470 11.16 -15.96 -6.95
C GLU A 470 10.10 -14.96 -6.50
N VAL A 471 10.05 -13.82 -7.20
CA VAL A 471 8.98 -12.85 -7.00
C VAL A 471 7.76 -13.36 -7.76
N ALA A 472 6.65 -13.56 -7.07
CA ALA A 472 5.44 -14.11 -7.66
C ALA A 472 5.02 -13.33 -8.91
N ALA A 473 4.64 -14.02 -9.97
CA ALA A 473 4.32 -13.44 -11.28
C ALA A 473 3.28 -12.32 -11.18
N PHE A 474 2.27 -12.50 -10.34
CA PHE A 474 1.18 -11.54 -10.13
C PHE A 474 1.59 -10.31 -9.30
N SER A 475 2.61 -10.40 -8.45
CA SER A 475 2.99 -9.28 -7.55
C SER A 475 3.24 -8.01 -8.35
N SER A 476 2.60 -6.91 -8.01
CA SER A 476 2.78 -5.65 -8.72
C SER A 476 4.21 -5.10 -8.60
N ARG A 477 4.64 -4.40 -9.64
CA ARG A 477 6.00 -3.85 -9.79
C ARG A 477 5.98 -2.33 -9.71
N GLY A 478 6.98 -1.76 -9.03
CA GLY A 478 7.28 -0.32 -9.11
C GLY A 478 8.08 0.01 -10.37
N ASN A 479 8.58 1.20 -10.53
CA ASN A 479 8.41 2.33 -9.60
C ASN A 479 7.10 3.07 -9.85
N VAL A 480 6.69 3.88 -8.85
CA VAL A 480 5.48 4.71 -8.93
C VAL A 480 5.82 6.08 -9.53
N GLY A 481 4.97 6.61 -10.42
CA GLY A 481 5.10 7.96 -10.97
C GLY A 481 6.29 8.14 -11.90
N ILE A 482 6.64 7.12 -12.69
CA ILE A 482 7.75 7.15 -13.65
C ILE A 482 7.57 8.29 -14.65
N GLY A 483 8.61 9.13 -14.81
CA GLY A 483 8.60 10.29 -15.68
C GLY A 483 7.85 11.51 -15.12
N ILE A 484 7.10 11.35 -14.04
CA ILE A 484 6.36 12.42 -13.34
C ILE A 484 7.04 12.74 -12.01
N GLU A 485 7.31 11.75 -11.18
CA GLU A 485 8.06 11.89 -9.93
C GLU A 485 9.57 11.68 -10.13
N GLY A 486 10.11 12.18 -11.24
CA GLY A 486 11.47 11.97 -11.71
C GLY A 486 11.57 10.90 -12.80
N GLN A 487 12.76 10.77 -13.41
CA GLN A 487 13.00 9.86 -14.53
C GLN A 487 12.63 8.40 -14.20
N TYR A 488 12.89 7.98 -12.98
CA TYR A 488 12.70 6.59 -12.53
C TYR A 488 11.48 6.43 -11.62
N GLY A 489 10.79 7.50 -11.26
CA GLY A 489 9.71 7.49 -10.28
C GLY A 489 10.19 7.26 -8.84
N ARG A 490 9.24 6.97 -7.93
CA ARG A 490 9.51 6.59 -6.54
C ARG A 490 9.71 5.08 -6.41
N PHE A 491 10.70 4.69 -5.63
CA PHE A 491 11.06 3.29 -5.39
C PHE A 491 10.00 2.58 -4.53
N LYS A 492 9.24 1.66 -5.13
CA LYS A 492 8.21 0.81 -4.54
C LYS A 492 8.17 -0.53 -5.30
N PRO A 493 7.73 -1.67 -4.67
CA PRO A 493 7.34 -1.81 -3.27
C PRO A 493 8.50 -1.51 -2.32
N ASP A 494 8.25 -1.38 -1.01
CA ASP A 494 9.34 -1.23 -0.04
C ASP A 494 10.05 -2.55 0.22
N LEU A 495 9.29 -3.64 0.31
CA LEU A 495 9.74 -4.98 0.71
C LEU A 495 8.93 -6.06 -0.01
N VAL A 496 9.39 -7.30 0.12
CA VAL A 496 8.63 -8.49 -0.25
C VAL A 496 8.54 -9.47 0.91
N ALA A 497 7.50 -10.30 0.89
CA ALA A 497 7.34 -11.43 1.80
C ALA A 497 6.67 -12.60 1.05
N PRO A 498 6.74 -13.86 1.54
CA PRO A 498 6.04 -14.96 0.91
C PRO A 498 4.54 -14.68 0.75
N GLY A 499 3.98 -15.02 -0.39
CA GLY A 499 2.61 -14.69 -0.78
C GLY A 499 1.99 -15.66 -1.79
N THR A 500 2.43 -16.94 -1.87
CA THR A 500 1.78 -17.96 -2.69
C THR A 500 1.51 -19.22 -1.88
N PHE A 501 0.34 -19.82 -2.06
CA PHE A 501 -0.10 -21.08 -1.45
C PHE A 501 0.21 -21.20 0.03
N ILE A 502 -0.12 -20.18 0.74
CA ILE A 502 0.07 -20.17 2.15
C ILE A 502 -1.16 -20.73 2.86
N ILE A 503 -1.00 -21.21 4.07
CA ILE A 503 -2.05 -21.83 4.86
C ILE A 503 -2.32 -20.94 6.07
N SER A 504 -3.58 -20.53 6.26
CA SER A 504 -4.01 -19.78 7.43
C SER A 504 -5.45 -20.11 7.81
N THR A 505 -5.94 -19.49 8.87
CA THR A 505 -7.26 -19.74 9.45
C THR A 505 -8.40 -19.54 8.45
N ARG A 506 -9.33 -20.49 8.42
CA ARG A 506 -10.53 -20.50 7.57
C ARG A 506 -11.73 -20.06 8.41
N SER A 507 -12.47 -19.06 7.94
CA SER A 507 -13.73 -18.65 8.56
C SER A 507 -14.77 -19.77 8.45
N SER A 508 -15.53 -20.00 9.51
CA SER A 508 -16.67 -20.93 9.51
C SER A 508 -17.83 -20.49 8.60
N ASP A 509 -17.90 -19.19 8.29
CA ASP A 509 -18.88 -18.63 7.37
C ASP A 509 -18.45 -18.70 5.91
N TRP A 510 -17.17 -18.91 5.62
CA TRP A 510 -16.64 -19.01 4.28
C TRP A 510 -17.02 -20.35 3.63
N LYS A 511 -17.49 -20.29 2.40
CA LYS A 511 -17.86 -21.46 1.63
C LYS A 511 -16.87 -21.65 0.49
N ASN A 512 -16.35 -22.88 0.39
CA ASN A 512 -15.56 -23.32 -0.74
C ASN A 512 -16.54 -23.58 -1.91
N THR A 513 -17.04 -22.51 -2.54
CA THR A 513 -17.95 -22.62 -3.69
C THR A 513 -17.42 -21.76 -4.80
N ILE A 514 -16.68 -22.38 -5.69
CA ILE A 514 -16.36 -21.81 -6.98
C ILE A 514 -17.40 -22.40 -7.93
N THR A 515 -18.34 -21.58 -8.37
CA THR A 515 -19.36 -22.00 -9.34
C THR A 515 -18.74 -22.05 -10.74
N SER A 516 -17.99 -23.12 -11.04
CA SER A 516 -17.64 -23.44 -12.42
C SER A 516 -18.70 -24.37 -13.03
N THR A 517 -19.11 -24.06 -14.24
CA THR A 517 -20.05 -24.88 -15.02
C THR A 517 -19.36 -25.93 -15.89
N ASN A 518 -18.04 -25.95 -15.90
CA ASN A 518 -17.22 -26.90 -16.67
C ASN A 518 -16.30 -27.67 -15.73
N ALA A 519 -16.38 -28.99 -15.81
CA ALA A 519 -15.65 -29.88 -14.93
C ALA A 519 -14.13 -29.61 -14.91
N GLN A 520 -13.60 -29.49 -13.70
CA GLN A 520 -12.19 -29.47 -13.34
C GLN A 520 -11.30 -28.42 -14.04
N ASP A 521 -11.70 -27.16 -13.93
CA ASP A 521 -10.81 -26.04 -14.19
C ASP A 521 -9.85 -25.79 -12.98
N ASP A 522 -9.00 -24.76 -13.09
CA ASP A 522 -8.03 -24.41 -12.03
C ASP A 522 -8.71 -24.09 -10.70
N ALA A 523 -9.97 -23.68 -10.72
CA ALA A 523 -10.77 -23.36 -9.56
C ALA A 523 -11.16 -24.61 -8.77
N ASP A 524 -11.62 -25.66 -9.47
CA ASP A 524 -11.95 -26.94 -8.85
C ASP A 524 -10.70 -27.58 -8.21
N ALA A 525 -9.55 -27.48 -8.88
CA ALA A 525 -8.28 -27.97 -8.33
C ALA A 525 -7.86 -27.24 -7.04
N LEU A 526 -8.17 -25.94 -6.91
CA LEU A 526 -7.94 -25.17 -5.67
C LEU A 526 -8.96 -25.54 -4.58
N GLU A 527 -10.21 -25.82 -4.97
CA GLU A 527 -11.25 -26.30 -4.06
C GLU A 527 -10.86 -27.63 -3.42
N ASP A 528 -10.41 -28.59 -4.23
CA ASP A 528 -9.90 -29.88 -3.76
C ASP A 528 -8.74 -29.73 -2.77
N LEU A 529 -7.77 -28.85 -3.06
CA LEU A 529 -6.66 -28.54 -2.16
C LEU A 529 -7.13 -27.97 -0.83
N ASN A 530 -8.15 -27.11 -0.84
CA ASN A 530 -8.71 -26.52 0.37
C ASN A 530 -9.50 -27.54 1.20
N ASP A 531 -10.18 -28.49 0.56
CA ASP A 531 -10.91 -29.55 1.25
C ASP A 531 -9.96 -30.51 1.99
N GLU A 532 -8.74 -30.72 1.48
CA GLU A 532 -7.70 -31.47 2.19
C GLU A 532 -7.26 -30.83 3.51
N LEU A 533 -7.41 -29.51 3.65
CA LEU A 533 -7.09 -28.76 4.87
C LEU A 533 -8.23 -28.74 5.91
N GLY A 534 -9.41 -29.24 5.55
CA GLY A 534 -10.60 -29.30 6.42
C GLY A 534 -11.17 -27.93 6.74
N ASP A 535 -11.88 -27.82 7.87
CA ASP A 535 -12.70 -26.66 8.22
C ASP A 535 -11.93 -25.52 8.91
N GLN A 536 -10.67 -25.75 9.32
CA GLN A 536 -9.94 -24.80 10.15
C GLN A 536 -8.92 -23.96 9.36
N TYR A 537 -8.48 -24.48 8.23
CA TYR A 537 -7.45 -23.84 7.43
C TYR A 537 -7.79 -23.87 5.94
N ARG A 538 -7.18 -22.98 5.18
CA ARG A 538 -7.27 -22.96 3.71
C ARG A 538 -6.01 -22.37 3.09
N TYR A 539 -5.87 -22.52 1.78
CA TYR A 539 -4.84 -21.86 0.98
C TYR A 539 -5.34 -20.53 0.41
N GLU A 540 -4.44 -19.57 0.33
CA GLU A 540 -4.59 -18.39 -0.53
C GLU A 540 -3.26 -17.91 -1.10
N SER A 541 -3.30 -17.02 -2.13
CA SER A 541 -2.13 -16.39 -2.75
C SER A 541 -2.39 -14.92 -3.06
N GLY A 542 -1.38 -14.04 -2.86
CA GLY A 542 -1.48 -12.62 -3.15
C GLY A 542 -0.50 -11.72 -2.40
N THR A 543 -0.41 -10.45 -2.75
CA THR A 543 0.41 -9.47 -2.04
C THR A 543 -0.19 -9.03 -0.71
N SER A 544 -1.52 -9.07 -0.57
CA SER A 544 -2.17 -8.79 0.69
C SER A 544 -2.05 -9.94 1.71
N VAL A 545 -1.45 -11.07 1.31
CA VAL A 545 -0.96 -12.14 2.18
C VAL A 545 0.41 -11.83 2.73
N ALA A 546 1.26 -11.31 1.86
CA ALA A 546 2.58 -10.87 2.23
C ALA A 546 2.53 -9.71 3.25
N ALA A 547 1.56 -8.79 3.10
CA ALA A 547 1.39 -7.62 3.96
C ALA A 547 1.17 -7.97 5.46
N PRO A 548 0.23 -8.89 5.84
CA PRO A 548 0.01 -9.25 7.24
C PRO A 548 1.22 -9.96 7.88
N ALA A 549 2.02 -10.65 7.10
CA ALA A 549 3.26 -11.23 7.61
C ALA A 549 4.25 -10.15 8.08
N ILE A 550 4.37 -9.06 7.33
CA ILE A 550 5.16 -7.90 7.75
C ILE A 550 4.52 -7.20 8.95
N SER A 551 3.19 -7.06 8.98
CA SER A 551 2.47 -6.49 10.13
C SER A 551 2.73 -7.28 11.42
N GLY A 552 2.68 -8.60 11.35
CA GLY A 552 3.01 -9.48 12.49
C GLY A 552 4.49 -9.40 12.88
N MET A 553 5.40 -9.32 11.92
CA MET A 553 6.83 -9.11 12.20
C MET A 553 7.08 -7.76 12.90
N LEU A 554 6.40 -6.70 12.49
CA LEU A 554 6.43 -5.39 13.16
C LEU A 554 5.97 -5.49 14.62
N ALA A 555 4.97 -6.32 14.91
CA ALA A 555 4.53 -6.57 16.29
C ALA A 555 5.62 -7.22 17.14
N LEU A 556 6.35 -8.19 16.60
CA LEU A 556 7.49 -8.81 17.29
C LEU A 556 8.63 -7.82 17.50
N MET A 557 8.95 -7.00 16.50
CA MET A 557 9.91 -5.91 16.64
C MET A 557 9.48 -4.92 17.73
N GLN A 558 8.20 -4.52 17.74
CA GLN A 558 7.69 -3.63 18.76
C GLN A 558 7.78 -4.24 20.17
N GLU A 559 7.48 -5.53 20.33
CA GLU A 559 7.68 -6.26 21.61
C GLU A 559 9.16 -6.21 22.03
N PHE A 560 10.08 -6.51 21.12
CA PHE A 560 11.50 -6.49 21.37
C PHE A 560 11.99 -5.11 21.87
N TYR A 561 11.72 -4.06 21.10
CA TYR A 561 12.17 -2.71 21.43
C TYR A 561 11.49 -2.13 22.67
N THR A 562 10.23 -2.51 22.94
CA THR A 562 9.54 -2.11 24.18
C THR A 562 10.17 -2.78 25.41
N LYS A 563 10.58 -4.04 25.30
CA LYS A 563 11.28 -4.74 26.38
C LYS A 563 12.64 -4.13 26.66
N LEU A 564 13.41 -3.79 25.63
CA LEU A 564 14.75 -3.20 25.77
C LEU A 564 14.73 -1.75 26.25
N GLY A 565 13.96 -0.89 25.62
CA GLY A 565 14.06 0.56 25.78
C GLY A 565 12.89 1.22 26.51
N LYS A 566 11.82 0.49 26.84
CA LYS A 566 10.55 1.02 27.40
C LYS A 566 9.94 2.15 26.58
N ARG A 567 10.24 2.21 25.29
CA ARG A 567 9.75 3.24 24.36
C ARG A 567 9.10 2.63 23.13
N THR A 568 8.27 3.42 22.52
CA THR A 568 7.64 3.17 21.25
C THR A 568 8.48 3.78 20.14
N ASN A 569 8.78 3.04 19.10
CA ASN A 569 9.54 3.53 17.97
C ASN A 569 8.62 4.23 16.96
N SER A 570 9.14 5.26 16.29
CA SER A 570 8.42 5.95 15.23
C SER A 570 8.18 5.06 14.00
N PRO A 571 7.16 5.35 13.16
CA PRO A 571 6.97 4.66 11.88
C PRO A 571 8.22 4.69 11.00
N ALA A 572 8.91 5.82 10.95
CA ALA A 572 10.14 5.99 10.19
C ALA A 572 11.25 5.04 10.68
N LEU A 573 11.48 4.94 11.99
CA LEU A 573 12.48 4.02 12.54
C LEU A 573 12.10 2.57 12.27
N MET A 574 10.84 2.18 12.47
CA MET A 574 10.39 0.81 12.20
C MET A 574 10.56 0.43 10.73
N LYS A 575 10.25 1.34 9.81
CA LYS A 575 10.50 1.17 8.37
C LYS A 575 12.00 1.05 8.07
N ALA A 576 12.84 1.88 8.68
CA ALA A 576 14.29 1.82 8.54
C ALA A 576 14.87 0.47 9.00
N LEU A 577 14.42 -0.04 10.16
CA LEU A 577 14.85 -1.33 10.70
C LEU A 577 14.47 -2.50 9.79
N LEU A 578 13.25 -2.52 9.25
CA LEU A 578 12.82 -3.51 8.27
C LEU A 578 13.71 -3.48 7.04
N ILE A 579 13.90 -2.32 6.43
CA ILE A 579 14.72 -2.13 5.22
C ILE A 579 16.18 -2.53 5.50
N ASN A 580 16.73 -2.13 6.66
CA ASN A 580 18.09 -2.48 7.04
C ASN A 580 18.30 -3.99 7.18
N SER A 581 17.30 -4.70 7.66
CA SER A 581 17.33 -6.15 7.84
C SER A 581 17.17 -6.94 6.54
N ALA A 582 16.62 -6.30 5.49
CA ALA A 582 16.22 -6.96 4.26
C ALA A 582 17.41 -7.42 3.40
N GLN A 583 17.22 -8.51 2.68
CA GLN A 583 18.18 -9.08 1.73
C GLN A 583 17.52 -9.29 0.37
N SER A 584 18.31 -9.17 -0.69
CA SER A 584 17.85 -9.58 -2.02
C SER A 584 17.37 -11.03 -1.99
N VAL A 585 16.24 -11.28 -2.59
CA VAL A 585 15.63 -12.61 -2.70
C VAL A 585 16.49 -13.50 -3.61
N ASP A 586 16.90 -12.95 -4.75
CA ASP A 586 17.77 -13.60 -5.71
C ASP A 586 18.63 -12.56 -6.46
N ALA A 587 19.79 -12.98 -6.97
CA ALA A 587 20.70 -12.11 -7.74
C ALA A 587 20.09 -11.63 -9.07
N ARG A 588 19.07 -12.30 -9.60
CA ARG A 588 18.35 -11.91 -10.83
C ARG A 588 17.55 -10.61 -10.67
N TYR A 589 17.15 -10.27 -9.45
CA TYR A 589 16.39 -9.05 -9.16
C TYR A 589 17.34 -7.92 -8.76
N ASN A 590 17.42 -6.92 -9.59
CA ASN A 590 18.31 -5.79 -9.38
C ASN A 590 17.74 -4.83 -8.30
N ASN A 591 18.56 -4.49 -7.30
CA ASN A 591 18.27 -3.43 -6.31
C ASN A 591 18.62 -2.03 -6.82
N ASN A 592 18.68 -1.83 -8.13
CA ASN A 592 19.04 -0.54 -8.71
C ASN A 592 17.85 0.44 -8.62
N VAL A 593 17.92 1.36 -7.68
CA VAL A 593 16.91 2.44 -7.50
C VAL A 593 16.79 3.38 -8.70
N ARG A 594 17.73 3.30 -9.66
CA ARG A 594 17.68 4.02 -10.94
C ARG A 594 17.08 3.18 -12.08
N GLY A 595 16.61 1.97 -11.80
CA GLY A 595 15.82 1.16 -12.73
C GLY A 595 14.36 1.62 -12.71
N THR A 596 13.64 1.39 -13.82
CA THR A 596 12.20 1.70 -13.92
C THR A 596 11.31 0.57 -13.40
N VAL A 597 11.83 -0.65 -13.35
CA VAL A 597 11.12 -1.83 -12.83
C VAL A 597 11.73 -2.25 -11.51
N ASN A 598 10.97 -2.13 -10.44
CA ASN A 598 11.34 -2.63 -9.13
C ASN A 598 10.51 -3.87 -8.76
N HIS A 599 11.17 -5.02 -8.66
CA HIS A 599 10.53 -6.31 -8.40
C HIS A 599 10.33 -6.57 -6.90
N GLN A 600 11.32 -6.27 -6.06
CA GLN A 600 11.44 -6.75 -4.68
C GLN A 600 11.60 -5.66 -3.61
N GLY A 601 11.61 -4.38 -3.98
CA GLY A 601 12.00 -3.33 -3.05
C GLY A 601 13.42 -3.54 -2.53
N TRP A 602 13.60 -3.37 -1.24
CA TRP A 602 14.87 -3.65 -0.55
C TRP A 602 15.08 -5.15 -0.29
N GLY A 603 14.11 -6.00 -0.69
CA GLY A 603 14.15 -7.45 -0.57
C GLY A 603 13.33 -8.00 0.60
N LEU A 604 13.67 -9.21 1.03
CA LEU A 604 13.02 -9.95 2.10
C LEU A 604 13.60 -9.56 3.45
N PRO A 605 12.82 -8.99 4.40
CA PRO A 605 13.31 -8.65 5.74
C PRO A 605 13.52 -9.92 6.58
N ASN A 606 14.30 -9.77 7.67
CA ASN A 606 14.59 -10.86 8.60
C ASN A 606 14.57 -10.37 10.05
N LEU A 607 13.78 -11.01 10.90
CA LEU A 607 13.59 -10.58 12.29
C LEU A 607 14.89 -10.63 13.11
N GLN A 608 15.71 -11.65 12.91
CA GLN A 608 16.97 -11.79 13.66
C GLN A 608 17.96 -10.64 13.38
N ARG A 609 17.82 -9.99 12.23
CA ARG A 609 18.61 -8.80 11.87
C ARG A 609 17.92 -7.51 12.27
N ALA A 610 16.59 -7.46 12.19
CA ALA A 610 15.80 -6.29 12.61
C ALA A 610 15.77 -6.13 14.14
N ALA A 611 15.87 -7.25 14.88
CA ALA A 611 15.88 -7.32 16.34
C ALA A 611 17.01 -8.28 16.80
N PRO A 612 18.28 -7.92 16.63
CA PRO A 612 19.39 -8.83 16.87
C PRO A 612 19.50 -9.23 18.34
N ALA A 613 19.79 -10.52 18.58
CA ALA A 613 20.09 -11.02 19.93
C ALA A 613 21.29 -10.28 20.49
N LEU A 614 21.15 -9.80 21.70
CA LEU A 614 22.24 -9.16 22.42
C LEU A 614 23.13 -10.25 23.07
N ALA A 615 24.42 -10.04 23.04
CA ALA A 615 25.36 -10.94 23.71
C ALA A 615 25.20 -10.89 25.25
N ASP A 616 24.60 -9.81 25.76
CA ASP A 616 24.28 -9.60 27.18
C ASP A 616 22.83 -9.15 27.28
N GLU A 617 22.06 -9.75 28.20
CA GLU A 617 20.62 -9.40 28.40
C GLU A 617 20.44 -7.96 28.95
N ASN A 618 21.49 -7.34 29.45
CA ASN A 618 21.49 -5.97 29.98
C ASN A 618 22.80 -5.24 29.60
N PRO A 619 23.03 -4.94 28.31
CA PRO A 619 24.25 -4.24 27.93
C PRO A 619 24.24 -2.84 28.55
N SER A 620 25.20 -2.60 29.44
CA SER A 620 25.38 -1.28 30.07
C SER A 620 25.95 -0.23 29.11
N ASP A 621 26.40 -0.66 27.93
CA ASP A 621 27.02 0.18 26.91
C ASP A 621 26.38 -0.08 25.54
N GLU A 622 25.66 0.93 25.01
CA GLU A 622 25.05 0.91 23.67
C GLU A 622 26.09 0.69 22.56
N ASN A 623 27.37 0.92 22.80
CA ASN A 623 28.43 0.70 21.81
C ASN A 623 28.74 -0.81 21.59
N THR A 624 28.25 -1.69 22.44
CA THR A 624 28.41 -3.15 22.27
C THR A 624 27.29 -3.78 21.44
N TRP A 625 26.29 -3.03 21.06
CA TRP A 625 25.18 -3.53 20.26
C TRP A 625 25.62 -3.79 18.81
N PRO A 626 25.13 -4.86 18.19
CA PRO A 626 25.42 -5.17 16.77
C PRO A 626 24.75 -4.18 15.81
N MET A 627 23.86 -3.33 16.32
CA MET A 627 23.16 -2.30 15.58
C MET A 627 23.01 -1.02 16.41
N ARG A 628 23.25 0.12 15.78
CA ARG A 628 22.92 1.44 16.35
C ARG A 628 21.75 2.03 15.60
N PHE A 629 20.77 2.58 16.32
CA PHE A 629 19.63 3.28 15.73
C PHE A 629 19.39 4.61 16.45
N ILE A 630 18.84 5.57 15.69
CA ILE A 630 18.53 6.91 16.17
C ILE A 630 17.09 7.21 15.73
N ASP A 631 16.19 7.39 16.70
CA ASP A 631 14.83 7.82 16.47
C ASP A 631 14.71 9.30 16.82
N GLN A 632 14.65 10.15 15.79
CA GLN A 632 14.68 11.59 15.95
C GLN A 632 13.28 12.11 16.26
N SER A 633 13.15 12.89 17.33
CA SER A 633 11.90 13.58 17.63
C SER A 633 11.54 14.61 16.55
N LEU A 634 10.26 14.78 16.28
CA LEU A 634 9.74 15.81 15.36
C LEU A 634 10.18 17.23 15.76
N THR A 635 10.36 17.48 17.06
CA THR A 635 10.88 18.77 17.56
C THR A 635 12.31 19.07 17.15
N ASN A 636 13.05 18.05 16.70
CA ASN A 636 14.42 18.12 16.23
C ASN A 636 14.53 17.92 14.71
N ALA A 637 13.44 18.07 13.98
CA ALA A 637 13.44 18.01 12.52
C ALA A 637 14.39 19.05 11.94
N LEU A 638 15.09 18.68 10.86
CA LEU A 638 15.97 19.61 10.14
C LEU A 638 15.15 20.57 9.30
N ALA A 639 15.48 21.85 9.36
CA ALA A 639 14.96 22.84 8.42
C ALA A 639 15.82 22.86 7.14
N THR A 640 15.28 23.48 6.09
CA THR A 640 15.99 23.64 4.81
C THR A 640 17.36 24.29 5.00
N GLY A 641 18.41 23.64 4.55
CA GLY A 641 19.79 24.11 4.66
C GLY A 641 20.50 23.67 5.95
N GLU A 642 19.80 23.02 6.88
CA GLU A 642 20.41 22.45 8.07
C GLU A 642 20.99 21.07 7.79
N SER A 643 22.01 20.69 8.56
CA SER A 643 22.62 19.37 8.51
C SER A 643 22.90 18.85 9.91
N ARG A 644 22.88 17.51 10.06
CA ARG A 644 23.30 16.84 11.27
C ARG A 644 24.31 15.76 10.91
N SER A 645 25.38 15.67 11.70
CA SER A 645 26.44 14.69 11.51
C SER A 645 26.57 13.80 12.74
N TRP A 646 26.89 12.54 12.52
CA TRP A 646 27.21 11.58 13.55
C TRP A 646 28.58 10.97 13.26
N GLU A 647 29.39 10.85 14.27
CA GLU A 647 30.66 10.14 14.19
C GLU A 647 30.46 8.71 14.69
N ILE A 648 30.93 7.74 13.93
CA ILE A 648 30.84 6.31 14.26
C ILE A 648 32.26 5.73 14.24
N THR A 649 32.70 5.23 15.38
CA THR A 649 33.97 4.52 15.49
C THR A 649 33.75 3.03 15.30
N LEU A 650 34.47 2.43 14.36
CA LEU A 650 34.38 1.01 14.04
C LEU A 650 35.46 0.25 14.78
N GLY A 651 35.09 -0.83 15.47
CA GLY A 651 36.05 -1.77 16.05
C GLY A 651 36.76 -2.57 14.95
N SER A 652 37.92 -3.16 15.27
CA SER A 652 38.76 -3.91 14.33
C SER A 652 38.00 -5.06 13.62
N ASN A 653 37.08 -5.71 14.31
CA ASN A 653 36.26 -6.79 13.73
C ASN A 653 35.27 -6.30 12.65
N ALA A 654 34.81 -5.06 12.74
CA ALA A 654 33.89 -4.48 11.76
C ALA A 654 34.53 -4.28 10.37
N LEU A 655 35.87 -4.24 10.29
CA LEU A 655 36.59 -4.12 9.02
C LEU A 655 36.39 -5.31 8.07
N HIS A 656 35.93 -6.45 8.59
CA HIS A 656 35.68 -7.67 7.82
C HIS A 656 34.25 -7.83 7.35
N TYR A 657 33.33 -6.93 7.73
CA TYR A 657 31.91 -7.02 7.43
C TYR A 657 31.40 -5.75 6.75
N PRO A 658 30.45 -5.86 5.83
CA PRO A 658 29.83 -4.69 5.23
C PRO A 658 29.03 -3.91 6.27
N ILE A 659 29.13 -2.58 6.24
CA ILE A 659 28.34 -1.69 7.07
C ILE A 659 27.15 -1.22 6.25
N ARG A 660 25.95 -1.29 6.83
CA ARG A 660 24.71 -0.83 6.20
C ARG A 660 24.14 0.34 6.98
N PHE A 661 23.89 1.44 6.28
CA PHE A 661 23.20 2.60 6.80
C PHE A 661 21.83 2.71 6.13
N THR A 662 20.79 2.93 6.93
CA THR A 662 19.45 3.17 6.43
C THR A 662 18.90 4.43 7.06
N LEU A 663 18.44 5.36 6.23
CA LEU A 663 17.75 6.58 6.63
C LEU A 663 16.31 6.48 6.11
N ALA A 664 15.35 6.65 7.01
CA ALA A 664 13.94 6.78 6.66
C ALA A 664 13.34 7.98 7.38
N TRP A 665 12.37 8.60 6.75
CA TRP A 665 11.61 9.71 7.32
C TRP A 665 10.16 9.65 6.84
N THR A 666 9.27 10.33 7.55
CA THR A 666 7.89 10.53 7.09
C THR A 666 7.77 11.89 6.40
N ASP A 667 7.36 11.86 5.16
CA ASP A 667 7.17 13.05 4.34
C ASP A 667 5.76 13.63 4.53
N PRO A 668 5.55 14.95 4.51
CA PRO A 668 4.20 15.51 4.44
C PRO A 668 3.43 15.00 3.23
N PRO A 669 2.07 14.94 3.29
CA PRO A 669 1.29 14.49 2.15
C PRO A 669 1.51 15.42 0.94
N GLY A 670 1.77 14.81 -0.23
CA GLY A 670 1.86 15.54 -1.49
C GLY A 670 0.47 15.85 -2.05
N ASN A 671 0.32 16.93 -2.79
CA ASN A 671 -0.94 17.18 -3.49
C ASN A 671 -1.03 16.26 -4.73
N PRO A 672 -2.07 15.41 -4.86
CA PRO A 672 -2.24 14.54 -6.02
C PRO A 672 -2.35 15.28 -7.37
N ASN A 673 -2.71 16.57 -7.37
CA ASN A 673 -2.71 17.39 -8.58
C ASN A 673 -1.33 17.94 -8.96
N ALA A 674 -0.33 17.87 -8.07
CA ALA A 674 1.04 18.24 -8.40
C ALA A 674 1.74 17.10 -9.15
N ALA A 675 2.72 17.42 -10.01
CA ALA A 675 3.49 16.41 -10.71
C ALA A 675 4.45 15.69 -9.77
N VAL A 676 5.06 16.40 -8.81
CA VAL A 676 5.97 15.82 -7.81
C VAL A 676 5.28 15.78 -6.46
N LYS A 677 5.30 14.62 -5.82
CA LYS A 677 4.58 14.34 -4.57
C LYS A 677 5.46 14.53 -3.33
N LEU A 678 6.77 14.63 -3.50
CA LEU A 678 7.69 14.91 -2.39
C LEU A 678 7.51 16.37 -1.93
N VAL A 679 7.43 16.55 -0.63
CA VAL A 679 7.31 17.87 0.02
C VAL A 679 8.51 18.01 0.96
N ASN A 680 9.50 18.76 0.52
CA ASN A 680 10.73 18.99 1.28
C ASN A 680 10.60 20.19 2.24
#